data_450f7ef560a06f520d413768eec248f2
#
_entry.id   450f7ef560a06f520d413768eec248f2
#
_cell.length_a   1.000
_cell.length_b   1.000
_cell.length_c   1.000
_cell.angle_alpha   90.00
_cell.angle_beta   90.00
_cell.angle_gamma   90.00
#
_symmetry.space_group_name_H-M   'P 1'
#
loop_
_entity.id
_entity.type
_entity.pdbx_description
1 polymer ?
#
loop_
_entity_poly.entity_id
_entity_poly.type
_entity_poly.pdbx_seq_one_letter_code
_entity_poly.pdbx_strand_id
1 'polypeptide(L)'
;MILLKTRFDDMTLSLPFRHTALTAALCALTLPAVAQSQSVSELAPITVTASKQEQALRDINGAAIVVPAETLHAAQVDNTLQLSRVLPGVQMSGSGSFLFPVISVRGITSAQDFYNPALTVYVDGVPQLPTFASQLLTDVDRVELLKGPQGTLYGKSAMGGVLNIVSRQPDDTPYFRATAGVASRDGYLFKASGGGPLVDNLLYGSVAAAVNDAPGRLDSPVTGASHIGGTSANAGTARLRLAPAGSPWEMGLAVSGECTRGSQDVYVPFDAPGSGQAAISPDMPATLADPYQKRCSASQALTGRYDFDGWRLDAVAAWQRLHYDRHFSLGPTYTSQPERWRQQVQELRLSTTGTRAVDGVLGLYRQRVTQSRSALSQMQMPGMQLDAFSAGSRNTSESTAFYGDATWHATRALDLSAGLRYSRDKASTRYDGSTLNGMTYGQDPFRGAGTASGNTVLGKLSAGYRLSPEWHAYVNAAQAYKPGGYNLAPSNPADARPFGKERGVSYEAGARFDGDALRAGAALYRTDIRDAQLYVSDQIGYQHIENVGNTRSTGVEFDLSWDVTSQWTLGLDGFLNHTTFRSFNSSAVCPGCDGNRVPFSPGYGLNASARGHFDPGVGRLSPALIVRRVGAQFFDIGNSLRQDAYTLVDLSLAWRIRPQVEATLYVNNLTDRRYRTYAFGGGARGSYAQVDPGRTVGLNVAFEY
;
A
#
# COMPACT_ATOMS: atom_id res chain seq x y z
N MET A 1 -12.24 38.39 -3.88
CA MET A 1 -12.54 36.98 -4.14
C MET A 1 -12.13 36.69 -5.60
N ILE A 2 -10.83 36.48 -5.80
CA ILE A 2 -10.24 36.28 -7.13
C ILE A 2 -9.96 34.80 -7.26
N LEU A 3 -10.71 34.11 -8.11
CA LEU A 3 -10.53 32.71 -8.51
C LEU A 3 -9.35 32.66 -9.50
N LEU A 4 -8.20 32.21 -9.02
CA LEU A 4 -7.12 31.73 -9.87
C LEU A 4 -7.48 30.33 -10.41
N LYS A 5 -8.04 30.30 -11.62
CA LYS A 5 -8.15 29.12 -12.46
C LYS A 5 -6.79 28.91 -13.14
N THR A 6 -5.84 28.24 -12.49
CA THR A 6 -4.65 27.76 -13.18
C THR A 6 -4.98 26.43 -13.87
N ARG A 7 -5.02 26.46 -15.19
CA ARG A 7 -4.93 25.29 -16.06
C ARG A 7 -3.53 24.65 -15.86
N PHE A 8 -3.49 23.48 -15.28
CA PHE A 8 -2.32 22.59 -15.29
C PHE A 8 -2.44 21.61 -16.48
N ASP A 9 -2.61 22.15 -17.68
CA ASP A 9 -2.39 21.39 -18.91
C ASP A 9 -1.09 21.92 -19.53
N ASP A 10 -0.15 21.02 -19.83
CA ASP A 10 1.12 21.27 -20.51
C ASP A 10 2.25 21.96 -19.71
N MET A 11 2.82 21.27 -18.71
CA MET A 11 4.24 21.42 -18.40
C MET A 11 4.95 20.09 -18.68
N THR A 12 5.19 19.83 -19.95
CA THR A 12 6.22 18.85 -20.37
C THR A 12 7.58 19.53 -20.26
N LEU A 13 8.21 19.44 -19.08
CA LEU A 13 9.64 19.64 -18.96
C LEU A 13 10.32 18.38 -19.53
N SER A 14 10.49 18.33 -20.84
CA SER A 14 11.43 17.43 -21.48
C SER A 14 12.84 18.02 -21.33
N LEU A 15 13.50 17.74 -20.22
CA LEU A 15 14.93 17.98 -20.08
C LEU A 15 15.69 16.75 -20.61
N PRO A 16 16.67 16.91 -21.48
CA PRO A 16 17.54 15.83 -21.91
C PRO A 16 18.59 15.57 -20.83
N PHE A 17 18.22 14.84 -19.77
CA PHE A 17 19.08 14.55 -18.60
C PHE A 17 19.90 13.27 -18.75
N ARG A 18 20.26 12.84 -19.97
CA ARG A 18 20.98 11.57 -20.15
C ARG A 18 22.47 11.59 -19.77
N HIS A 19 23.10 12.76 -19.54
CA HIS A 19 24.55 12.82 -19.27
C HIS A 19 25.02 13.72 -18.12
N THR A 20 24.14 14.46 -17.43
CA THR A 20 24.52 15.40 -16.39
C THR A 20 24.44 14.85 -14.94
N ALA A 21 23.74 13.74 -14.73
CA ALA A 21 23.60 13.16 -13.37
C ALA A 21 24.91 12.57 -12.81
N LEU A 22 25.80 12.06 -13.70
CA LEU A 22 27.09 11.49 -13.26
C LEU A 22 28.10 12.57 -12.82
N THR A 23 28.03 13.77 -13.39
CA THR A 23 28.94 14.89 -13.08
C THR A 23 28.59 15.56 -11.74
N ALA A 24 27.32 15.62 -11.38
CA ALA A 24 26.88 16.18 -10.09
C ALA A 24 27.29 15.31 -8.88
N ALA A 25 27.32 13.99 -9.05
CA ALA A 25 27.77 13.06 -8.01
C ALA A 25 29.28 13.13 -7.74
N LEU A 26 30.10 13.49 -8.73
CA LEU A 26 31.56 13.63 -8.55
C LEU A 26 31.97 14.95 -7.87
N CYS A 27 31.20 16.01 -8.02
CA CYS A 27 31.50 17.31 -7.38
C CYS A 27 31.23 17.33 -5.85
N ALA A 28 30.42 16.41 -5.31
CA ALA A 28 30.14 16.31 -3.87
C ALA A 28 31.33 15.74 -3.06
N LEU A 29 32.38 15.24 -3.70
CA LEU A 29 33.53 14.60 -3.04
C LEU A 29 34.56 15.57 -2.45
N THR A 30 34.39 16.90 -2.59
CA THR A 30 35.44 17.89 -2.24
C THR A 30 35.12 18.83 -1.07
N LEU A 31 34.05 18.63 -0.31
CA LEU A 31 33.73 19.48 0.84
C LEU A 31 34.49 19.04 2.12
N PRO A 32 35.09 19.96 2.92
CA PRO A 32 35.83 19.62 4.11
C PRO A 32 34.90 19.13 5.23
N ALA A 33 35.26 18.00 5.85
CA ALA A 33 34.54 17.42 6.99
C ALA A 33 34.86 18.15 8.31
N VAL A 34 33.81 18.66 8.96
CA VAL A 34 33.85 19.02 10.38
C VAL A 34 33.42 17.79 11.18
N ALA A 35 34.36 17.17 11.92
CA ALA A 35 34.04 15.98 12.70
C ALA A 35 33.30 16.37 13.99
N GLN A 36 32.04 15.97 14.12
CA GLN A 36 31.32 15.91 15.40
C GLN A 36 31.31 14.48 15.91
N SER A 37 31.82 14.26 17.10
CA SER A 37 31.77 12.98 17.82
C SER A 37 30.33 12.73 18.29
N GLN A 38 29.67 11.71 17.73
CA GLN A 38 28.38 11.23 18.23
C GLN A 38 28.59 10.36 19.48
N SER A 39 27.98 10.77 20.59
CA SER A 39 27.77 9.93 21.77
C SER A 39 26.83 8.79 21.41
N VAL A 40 27.15 7.58 21.92
CA VAL A 40 26.26 6.41 21.85
C VAL A 40 24.95 6.76 22.57
N SER A 41 23.91 7.03 21.83
CA SER A 41 22.57 7.26 22.35
C SER A 41 21.94 5.89 22.67
N GLU A 42 21.47 5.70 23.89
CA GLU A 42 20.51 4.63 24.19
C GLU A 42 19.39 4.71 23.16
N LEU A 43 19.13 3.58 22.47
CA LEU A 43 18.07 3.50 21.48
C LEU A 43 16.73 3.82 22.14
N ALA A 44 16.13 4.95 21.77
CA ALA A 44 14.82 5.32 22.24
C ALA A 44 13.82 4.18 21.94
N PRO A 45 12.89 3.86 22.84
CA PRO A 45 11.92 2.80 22.62
C PRO A 45 11.14 3.07 21.32
N ILE A 46 10.99 2.04 20.48
CA ILE A 46 10.27 2.14 19.22
C ILE A 46 8.82 2.52 19.51
N THR A 47 8.44 3.74 19.14
CA THR A 47 7.10 4.29 19.37
C THR A 47 6.23 4.06 18.15
N VAL A 48 5.00 3.62 18.37
CA VAL A 48 3.96 3.41 17.35
C VAL A 48 2.88 4.47 17.50
N THR A 49 2.51 5.11 16.41
CA THR A 49 1.41 6.07 16.33
C THR A 49 0.18 5.51 15.61
N ALA A 50 0.30 4.34 14.99
CA ALA A 50 -0.81 3.65 14.31
C ALA A 50 -1.93 3.19 15.27
N SER A 51 -1.77 3.27 16.59
CA SER A 51 -2.86 3.11 17.58
C SER A 51 -3.66 4.39 17.81
N LYS A 52 -3.38 5.47 17.08
CA LYS A 52 -3.89 6.85 17.28
C LYS A 52 -3.50 7.47 18.64
N GLN A 53 -2.60 6.83 19.33
CA GLN A 53 -1.89 7.28 20.54
C GLN A 53 -0.43 6.90 20.40
N GLU A 54 0.46 7.65 21.01
CA GLU A 54 1.88 7.28 21.06
C GLU A 54 2.05 6.17 22.11
N GLN A 55 2.42 4.98 21.67
CA GLN A 55 2.64 3.80 22.52
C GLN A 55 3.94 3.11 22.15
N ALA A 56 4.62 2.52 23.13
CA ALA A 56 5.74 1.64 22.83
C ALA A 56 5.25 0.37 22.11
N LEU A 57 6.00 -0.11 21.10
CA LEU A 57 5.66 -1.30 20.34
C LEU A 57 5.39 -2.52 21.25
N ARG A 58 6.16 -2.66 22.34
CA ARG A 58 6.01 -3.75 23.31
C ARG A 58 4.66 -3.75 24.04
N ASP A 59 4.00 -2.60 24.19
CA ASP A 59 2.76 -2.46 24.95
C ASP A 59 1.50 -2.62 24.08
N ILE A 60 1.65 -2.89 22.76
CA ILE A 60 0.54 -3.08 21.85
C ILE A 60 -0.06 -4.49 22.02
N ASN A 61 -1.36 -4.58 22.37
CA ASN A 61 -2.12 -5.82 22.47
C ASN A 61 -2.63 -6.28 21.09
N GLY A 62 -1.71 -6.66 20.19
CA GLY A 62 -1.97 -7.08 18.82
C GLY A 62 -0.69 -7.22 18.01
N ALA A 63 -0.71 -7.86 16.85
CA ALA A 63 0.46 -7.98 15.99
C ALA A 63 0.75 -6.63 15.33
N ALA A 64 1.93 -6.08 15.61
CA ALA A 64 2.41 -4.82 15.07
C ALA A 64 3.86 -4.92 14.63
N ILE A 65 4.20 -4.23 13.54
CA ILE A 65 5.56 -4.17 12.96
C ILE A 65 5.91 -2.70 12.73
N VAL A 66 7.13 -2.34 13.05
CA VAL A 66 7.72 -1.04 12.71
C VAL A 66 8.97 -1.27 11.88
N VAL A 67 9.03 -0.64 10.72
CA VAL A 67 10.18 -0.69 9.81
C VAL A 67 10.76 0.72 9.73
N PRO A 68 11.93 0.98 10.32
CA PRO A 68 12.59 2.28 10.26
C PRO A 68 13.16 2.56 8.87
N ALA A 69 13.42 3.83 8.58
CA ALA A 69 13.97 4.30 7.30
C ALA A 69 15.24 3.54 6.89
N GLU A 70 16.14 3.26 7.82
CA GLU A 70 17.39 2.52 7.56
C GLU A 70 17.13 1.12 6.99
N THR A 71 16.14 0.40 7.52
CA THR A 71 15.73 -0.93 7.00
C THR A 71 15.12 -0.81 5.61
N LEU A 72 14.32 0.24 5.35
CA LEU A 72 13.78 0.51 4.02
C LEU A 72 14.89 0.77 3.00
N HIS A 73 15.89 1.56 3.37
CA HIS A 73 17.05 1.85 2.52
C HIS A 73 17.89 0.60 2.26
N ALA A 74 18.21 -0.18 3.30
CA ALA A 74 18.99 -1.42 3.16
C ALA A 74 18.31 -2.46 2.26
N ALA A 75 16.97 -2.51 2.28
CA ALA A 75 16.17 -3.42 1.45
C ALA A 75 15.78 -2.83 0.08
N GLN A 76 16.26 -1.63 -0.27
CA GLN A 76 15.92 -0.92 -1.51
C GLN A 76 14.40 -0.77 -1.70
N VAL A 77 13.72 -0.30 -0.66
CA VAL A 77 12.27 -0.06 -0.67
C VAL A 77 12.00 1.40 -0.98
N ASP A 78 11.66 1.69 -2.24
CA ASP A 78 11.45 3.04 -2.76
C ASP A 78 9.98 3.39 -2.98
N ASN A 79 9.11 2.39 -2.94
CA ASN A 79 7.67 2.55 -3.04
C ASN A 79 6.93 1.54 -2.17
N THR A 80 5.63 1.77 -1.96
CA THR A 80 4.81 0.94 -1.08
C THR A 80 4.65 -0.50 -1.54
N LEU A 81 4.71 -0.81 -2.85
CA LEU A 81 4.61 -2.20 -3.33
C LEU A 81 5.82 -3.04 -2.90
N GLN A 82 6.98 -2.41 -2.78
CA GLN A 82 8.20 -3.07 -2.35
C GLN A 82 8.24 -3.33 -0.83
N LEU A 83 7.31 -2.78 -0.06
CA LEU A 83 7.19 -3.05 1.40
C LEU A 83 6.98 -4.54 1.70
N SER A 84 6.46 -5.32 0.76
CA SER A 84 6.40 -6.80 0.89
C SER A 84 7.77 -7.47 1.09
N ARG A 85 8.89 -6.76 0.83
CA ARG A 85 10.25 -7.26 1.10
C ARG A 85 10.59 -7.25 2.59
N VAL A 86 9.99 -6.33 3.36
CA VAL A 86 10.31 -6.05 4.76
C VAL A 86 9.11 -6.20 5.71
N LEU A 87 7.92 -6.47 5.18
CA LEU A 87 6.70 -6.70 5.97
C LEU A 87 6.28 -8.17 5.88
N PRO A 88 6.62 -9.00 6.86
CA PRO A 88 6.23 -10.41 6.87
C PRO A 88 4.72 -10.59 6.88
N GLY A 89 4.23 -11.56 6.09
CA GLY A 89 2.80 -11.87 6.00
C GLY A 89 1.96 -10.88 5.21
N VAL A 90 2.61 -9.89 4.59
CA VAL A 90 1.97 -8.95 3.65
C VAL A 90 2.39 -9.26 2.24
N GLN A 91 1.41 -9.52 1.38
CA GLN A 91 1.63 -9.66 -0.06
C GLN A 91 1.13 -8.38 -0.72
N MET A 92 2.01 -7.72 -1.48
CA MET A 92 1.67 -6.58 -2.31
C MET A 92 2.16 -6.85 -3.72
N SER A 93 1.25 -6.95 -4.67
CA SER A 93 1.58 -7.17 -6.08
C SER A 93 0.71 -6.27 -6.96
N GLY A 94 1.24 -5.85 -8.10
CA GLY A 94 0.40 -5.23 -9.11
C GLY A 94 -0.58 -6.26 -9.69
N SER A 95 -1.84 -5.90 -9.82
CA SER A 95 -2.84 -6.72 -10.54
C SER A 95 -2.92 -6.32 -12.01
N GLY A 96 -1.80 -6.37 -12.72
CA GLY A 96 -1.71 -5.82 -14.07
C GLY A 96 -1.32 -4.34 -14.10
N SER A 97 -1.40 -3.64 -12.97
CA SER A 97 -1.29 -2.18 -12.93
C SER A 97 -0.80 -1.69 -11.56
N PHE A 98 0.01 -0.65 -11.54
CA PHE A 98 0.31 0.09 -10.31
C PHE A 98 -0.92 0.81 -9.74
N LEU A 99 -1.97 0.97 -10.54
CA LEU A 99 -3.23 1.59 -10.11
C LEU A 99 -4.01 0.68 -9.14
N PHE A 100 -3.83 -0.63 -9.25
CA PHE A 100 -4.64 -1.63 -8.56
C PHE A 100 -3.75 -2.72 -7.90
N PRO A 101 -2.91 -2.36 -6.90
CA PRO A 101 -2.13 -3.37 -6.22
C PRO A 101 -3.04 -4.35 -5.46
N VAL A 102 -2.87 -5.64 -5.61
CA VAL A 102 -3.49 -6.62 -4.72
C VAL A 102 -2.73 -6.64 -3.41
N ILE A 103 -3.41 -6.33 -2.33
CA ILE A 103 -2.84 -6.38 -0.98
C ILE A 103 -3.55 -7.49 -0.22
N SER A 104 -2.77 -8.45 0.28
CA SER A 104 -3.25 -9.53 1.12
C SER A 104 -2.50 -9.53 2.45
N VAL A 105 -3.23 -9.57 3.54
CA VAL A 105 -2.70 -9.70 4.90
C VAL A 105 -3.45 -10.82 5.59
N ARG A 106 -2.74 -11.83 6.08
CA ARG A 106 -3.35 -13.02 6.73
C ARG A 106 -4.40 -13.71 5.85
N GLY A 107 -4.21 -13.69 4.52
CA GLY A 107 -5.16 -14.23 3.56
C GLY A 107 -6.45 -13.43 3.39
N ILE A 108 -6.57 -12.27 4.02
CA ILE A 108 -7.63 -11.31 3.76
C ILE A 108 -7.16 -10.45 2.58
N THR A 109 -7.86 -10.54 1.45
CA THR A 109 -7.46 -9.89 0.21
C THR A 109 -8.39 -8.74 -0.16
N SER A 110 -7.83 -7.78 -0.89
CA SER A 110 -8.63 -6.76 -1.56
C SER A 110 -9.29 -7.37 -2.81
N ALA A 111 -10.51 -6.94 -3.12
CA ALA A 111 -11.04 -7.16 -4.45
C ALA A 111 -10.17 -6.41 -5.48
N GLN A 112 -10.06 -6.90 -6.68
CA GLN A 112 -9.48 -6.16 -7.79
C GLN A 112 -10.29 -4.87 -8.01
N ASP A 113 -9.68 -3.77 -8.50
CA ASP A 113 -10.30 -2.44 -8.63
C ASP A 113 -10.67 -1.70 -7.31
N PHE A 114 -10.27 -2.16 -6.18
CA PHE A 114 -10.07 -1.49 -4.89
C PHE A 114 -11.05 -0.43 -4.42
N TYR A 115 -12.32 -0.66 -4.50
CA TYR A 115 -13.26 0.26 -3.85
C TYR A 115 -13.20 0.16 -2.32
N ASN A 116 -12.93 -1.04 -1.81
CA ASN A 116 -12.83 -1.34 -0.40
C ASN A 116 -11.62 -2.27 -0.16
N PRO A 117 -10.41 -1.72 0.04
CA PRO A 117 -9.21 -2.52 0.26
C PRO A 117 -9.29 -3.36 1.55
N ALA A 118 -8.51 -4.44 1.60
CA ALA A 118 -8.34 -5.22 2.82
C ALA A 118 -7.46 -4.52 3.87
N LEU A 119 -6.50 -3.73 3.39
CA LEU A 119 -5.56 -2.93 4.19
C LEU A 119 -5.75 -1.45 3.86
N THR A 120 -5.94 -0.62 4.87
CA THR A 120 -6.00 0.83 4.67
C THR A 120 -4.61 1.44 4.86
N VAL A 121 -4.19 2.25 3.88
CA VAL A 121 -2.92 2.99 3.93
C VAL A 121 -3.17 4.40 4.46
N TYR A 122 -2.38 4.82 5.41
CA TYR A 122 -2.33 6.17 5.95
C TYR A 122 -0.95 6.79 5.70
N VAL A 123 -0.91 8.10 5.50
CA VAL A 123 0.32 8.90 5.51
C VAL A 123 0.10 10.03 6.51
N ASP A 124 0.92 10.08 7.56
CA ASP A 124 0.83 11.08 8.62
C ASP A 124 -0.60 11.22 9.21
N GLY A 125 -1.30 10.09 9.40
CA GLY A 125 -2.66 10.04 9.91
C GLY A 125 -3.77 10.35 8.89
N VAL A 126 -3.45 10.64 7.64
CA VAL A 126 -4.41 10.90 6.55
C VAL A 126 -4.64 9.62 5.74
N PRO A 127 -5.89 9.10 5.65
CA PRO A 127 -6.19 7.92 4.86
C PRO A 127 -5.97 8.20 3.37
N GLN A 128 -5.26 7.31 2.68
CA GLN A 128 -5.00 7.42 1.27
C GLN A 128 -6.16 6.82 0.45
N LEU A 129 -6.40 7.39 -0.74
CA LEU A 129 -7.32 6.78 -1.70
C LEU A 129 -6.84 5.38 -2.08
N PRO A 130 -7.72 4.40 -2.24
CA PRO A 130 -7.33 3.01 -2.53
C PRO A 130 -6.41 2.89 -3.75
N THR A 131 -6.72 3.58 -4.83
CA THR A 131 -5.90 3.62 -6.06
C THR A 131 -4.56 4.36 -5.90
N PHE A 132 -4.30 4.95 -4.73
CA PHE A 132 -3.04 5.57 -4.35
C PHE A 132 -2.28 4.76 -3.28
N ALA A 133 -2.68 3.53 -3.03
CA ALA A 133 -1.94 2.61 -2.14
C ALA A 133 -0.53 2.30 -2.67
N SER A 134 -0.29 2.37 -4.00
CA SER A 134 1.05 2.32 -4.60
C SER A 134 1.59 3.74 -4.77
N GLN A 135 2.56 4.15 -3.97
CA GLN A 135 3.16 5.49 -4.01
C GLN A 135 4.67 5.46 -3.74
N LEU A 136 5.39 6.47 -4.21
CA LEU A 136 6.81 6.66 -3.88
C LEU A 136 6.97 7.06 -2.41
N LEU A 137 7.99 6.52 -1.78
CA LEU A 137 8.41 6.87 -0.43
C LEU A 137 9.48 7.97 -0.53
N THR A 138 9.09 9.24 -0.36
CA THR A 138 9.96 10.40 -0.59
C THR A 138 10.87 10.71 0.61
N ASP A 139 10.31 10.90 1.79
CA ASP A 139 11.02 11.27 3.02
C ASP A 139 10.32 10.62 4.20
N VAL A 140 10.52 9.32 4.33
CA VAL A 140 9.87 8.47 5.33
C VAL A 140 10.80 8.28 6.52
N ASP A 141 10.27 8.46 7.73
CA ASP A 141 10.93 8.15 8.99
C ASP A 141 10.78 6.66 9.32
N ARG A 142 9.56 6.14 9.19
CA ARG A 142 9.25 4.73 9.43
C ARG A 142 7.94 4.34 8.78
N VAL A 143 7.73 3.04 8.67
CA VAL A 143 6.45 2.43 8.30
C VAL A 143 5.96 1.56 9.44
N GLU A 144 4.71 1.77 9.85
CA GLU A 144 4.05 1.03 10.92
C GLU A 144 2.94 0.17 10.33
N LEU A 145 2.89 -1.10 10.67
CA LEU A 145 1.83 -2.02 10.27
C LEU A 145 1.15 -2.59 11.51
N LEU A 146 -0.14 -2.31 11.68
CA LEU A 146 -1.01 -3.03 12.61
C LEU A 146 -1.75 -4.12 11.85
N LYS A 147 -1.52 -5.40 12.16
CA LYS A 147 -2.19 -6.53 11.54
C LYS A 147 -3.51 -6.86 12.23
N GLY A 148 -4.42 -7.50 11.48
CA GLY A 148 -5.75 -7.83 11.94
C GLY A 148 -6.71 -6.64 11.97
N PRO A 149 -7.99 -6.87 12.31
CA PRO A 149 -9.03 -5.85 12.24
C PRO A 149 -8.75 -4.62 13.12
N GLN A 150 -8.74 -3.44 12.52
CA GLN A 150 -8.58 -2.15 13.19
C GLN A 150 -9.86 -1.27 13.06
N GLY A 151 -11.02 -1.92 12.96
CA GLY A 151 -12.28 -1.25 12.65
C GLY A 151 -12.74 -0.23 13.68
N THR A 152 -12.44 -0.38 14.96
CA THR A 152 -12.83 0.57 16.03
C THR A 152 -12.17 1.92 15.86
N LEU A 153 -10.87 1.99 15.62
CA LEU A 153 -10.13 3.24 15.47
C LEU A 153 -10.17 3.78 14.03
N TYR A 154 -10.05 2.91 13.03
CA TYR A 154 -9.86 3.30 11.64
C TYR A 154 -11.13 3.16 10.77
N GLY A 155 -12.12 2.44 11.28
CA GLY A 155 -13.43 2.31 10.64
C GLY A 155 -13.42 1.35 9.46
N LYS A 156 -13.96 1.81 8.33
CA LYS A 156 -14.13 0.98 7.14
C LYS A 156 -12.83 0.52 6.52
N SER A 157 -12.84 -0.66 5.90
CA SER A 157 -11.75 -1.22 5.08
C SER A 157 -10.44 -1.53 5.81
N ALA A 158 -10.45 -1.59 7.15
CA ALA A 158 -9.32 -2.01 7.97
C ALA A 158 -9.49 -3.46 8.45
N MET A 159 -9.82 -4.38 7.53
CA MET A 159 -10.09 -5.80 7.81
C MET A 159 -8.81 -6.60 8.08
N GLY A 160 -7.82 -6.47 7.22
CA GLY A 160 -6.51 -7.11 7.34
C GLY A 160 -5.53 -6.30 8.17
N GLY A 161 -5.80 -4.99 8.33
CA GLY A 161 -4.92 -4.12 9.10
C GLY A 161 -4.87 -2.67 8.61
N VAL A 162 -3.91 -1.94 9.16
CA VAL A 162 -3.59 -0.55 8.80
C VAL A 162 -2.09 -0.41 8.58
N LEU A 163 -1.70 0.15 7.45
CA LEU A 163 -0.35 0.56 7.13
C LEU A 163 -0.25 2.08 7.32
N ASN A 164 0.56 2.53 8.26
CA ASN A 164 0.81 3.93 8.50
C ASN A 164 2.24 4.30 8.08
N ILE A 165 2.36 5.16 7.10
CA ILE A 165 3.62 5.73 6.63
C ILE A 165 3.82 7.02 7.40
N VAL A 166 4.85 7.06 8.22
CA VAL A 166 5.22 8.23 9.02
C VAL A 166 6.35 8.94 8.32
N SER A 167 6.10 10.17 7.92
CA SER A 167 7.11 11.00 7.27
C SER A 167 8.00 11.68 8.30
N ARG A 168 9.24 11.97 7.92
CA ARG A 168 10.14 12.79 8.74
C ARG A 168 9.54 14.18 8.93
N GLN A 169 9.42 14.60 10.18
CA GLN A 169 8.92 15.93 10.53
C GLN A 169 10.11 16.90 10.64
N PRO A 170 9.98 18.15 10.13
CA PRO A 170 11.00 19.15 10.32
C PRO A 170 11.03 19.61 11.78
N ASP A 171 12.23 19.68 12.36
CA ASP A 171 12.51 20.10 13.73
C ASP A 171 13.67 21.10 13.80
N ASP A 172 14.27 21.29 14.97
CA ASP A 172 15.39 22.21 15.19
C ASP A 172 16.70 21.72 14.54
N THR A 173 16.76 20.46 14.08
CA THR A 173 17.94 19.86 13.47
C THR A 173 17.87 19.98 11.95
N PRO A 174 18.65 20.86 11.30
CA PRO A 174 18.72 20.90 9.85
C PRO A 174 19.23 19.59 9.28
N TYR A 175 18.64 19.15 8.19
CA TYR A 175 19.08 17.97 7.47
C TYR A 175 18.98 18.15 5.97
N PHE A 176 19.81 17.44 5.25
CA PHE A 176 19.71 17.27 3.81
C PHE A 176 20.09 15.85 3.43
N ARG A 177 19.30 15.21 2.60
CA ARG A 177 19.55 13.88 2.03
C ARG A 177 19.37 13.92 0.52
N ALA A 178 20.25 13.28 -0.20
CA ALA A 178 20.08 13.06 -1.64
C ALA A 178 20.53 11.64 -1.99
N THR A 179 19.80 10.97 -2.88
CA THR A 179 20.15 9.65 -3.39
C THR A 179 20.03 9.66 -4.90
N ALA A 180 21.07 9.22 -5.60
CA ALA A 180 21.04 8.97 -7.04
C ALA A 180 21.37 7.50 -7.29
N GLY A 181 20.59 6.84 -8.14
CA GLY A 181 20.75 5.44 -8.43
C GLY A 181 20.52 5.10 -9.89
N VAL A 182 21.19 4.03 -10.33
CA VAL A 182 21.01 3.42 -11.65
C VAL A 182 20.76 1.93 -11.47
N ALA A 183 19.96 1.37 -12.37
CA ALA A 183 19.62 -0.05 -12.34
C ALA A 183 19.62 -0.64 -13.74
N SER A 184 19.68 -1.97 -13.80
CA SER A 184 19.58 -2.71 -15.05
C SER A 184 18.36 -2.29 -15.88
N ARG A 185 18.44 -2.42 -17.21
CA ARG A 185 17.43 -1.99 -18.19
C ARG A 185 17.21 -0.48 -18.21
N ASP A 186 18.27 0.32 -17.99
CA ASP A 186 18.22 1.80 -17.98
C ASP A 186 17.34 2.41 -16.89
N GLY A 187 17.05 1.65 -15.81
CA GLY A 187 16.33 2.15 -14.64
C GLY A 187 17.15 3.20 -13.89
N TYR A 188 16.48 4.21 -13.35
CA TYR A 188 17.13 5.22 -12.51
C TYR A 188 16.23 5.69 -11.36
N LEU A 189 16.88 6.17 -10.31
CA LEU A 189 16.27 6.75 -9.13
C LEU A 189 16.99 8.04 -8.78
N PHE A 190 16.22 9.08 -8.47
CA PHE A 190 16.73 10.27 -7.81
C PHE A 190 15.77 10.66 -6.69
N LYS A 191 16.29 10.88 -5.49
CA LYS A 191 15.55 11.40 -4.34
C LYS A 191 16.35 12.52 -3.70
N ALA A 192 15.67 13.57 -3.26
CA ALA A 192 16.26 14.60 -2.42
C ALA A 192 15.24 15.07 -1.39
N SER A 193 15.69 15.27 -0.17
CA SER A 193 14.89 15.87 0.91
C SER A 193 15.75 16.74 1.79
N GLY A 194 15.13 17.76 2.38
CA GLY A 194 15.81 18.63 3.34
C GLY A 194 14.79 19.40 4.16
N GLY A 195 15.18 19.73 5.38
CA GLY A 195 14.33 20.44 6.32
C GLY A 195 15.10 20.99 7.50
N GLY A 196 14.42 21.78 8.30
CA GLY A 196 14.97 22.41 9.52
C GLY A 196 14.17 23.64 9.92
N PRO A 197 14.71 24.45 10.86
CA PRO A 197 14.09 25.68 11.30
C PRO A 197 14.13 26.75 10.19
N LEU A 198 12.97 27.36 9.89
CA LEU A 198 12.85 28.55 9.07
C LEU A 198 12.89 29.81 9.95
N VAL A 199 12.35 29.69 11.15
CA VAL A 199 12.46 30.65 12.26
C VAL A 199 12.69 29.83 13.52
N ASP A 200 13.81 30.05 14.16
CA ASP A 200 14.23 29.29 15.36
C ASP A 200 13.15 29.28 16.43
N ASN A 201 12.89 28.11 17.02
CA ASN A 201 11.90 27.89 18.06
C ASN A 201 10.45 28.25 17.70
N LEU A 202 10.12 28.41 16.42
CA LEU A 202 8.79 28.86 15.98
C LEU A 202 8.29 28.12 14.75
N LEU A 203 9.02 28.19 13.64
CA LEU A 203 8.55 27.71 12.35
C LEU A 203 9.58 26.81 11.69
N TYR A 204 9.15 25.64 11.29
CA TYR A 204 9.96 24.61 10.66
C TYR A 204 9.41 24.26 9.28
N GLY A 205 10.29 23.89 8.36
CA GLY A 205 9.89 23.52 7.02
C GLY A 205 10.70 22.36 6.47
N SER A 206 10.09 21.57 5.59
CA SER A 206 10.79 20.55 4.81
C SER A 206 10.24 20.45 3.41
N VAL A 207 11.11 20.04 2.49
CA VAL A 207 10.77 19.70 1.11
C VAL A 207 11.40 18.37 0.74
N ALA A 208 10.68 17.57 -0.07
CA ALA A 208 11.21 16.33 -0.62
C ALA A 208 10.73 16.16 -2.06
N ALA A 209 11.58 15.56 -2.90
CA ALA A 209 11.26 15.21 -4.27
C ALA A 209 11.86 13.84 -4.61
N ALA A 210 11.18 13.09 -5.47
CA ALA A 210 11.66 11.82 -5.98
C ALA A 210 11.28 11.65 -7.44
N VAL A 211 12.18 11.04 -8.20
CA VAL A 211 11.95 10.56 -9.56
C VAL A 211 12.43 9.12 -9.63
N ASN A 212 11.62 8.23 -10.15
CA ASN A 212 11.94 6.82 -10.33
C ASN A 212 11.50 6.36 -11.72
N ASP A 213 12.38 5.67 -12.43
CA ASP A 213 12.06 4.99 -13.67
C ASP A 213 12.44 3.51 -13.53
N ALA A 214 11.46 2.64 -13.71
CA ALA A 214 11.60 1.20 -13.61
C ALA A 214 11.08 0.55 -14.91
N PRO A 215 11.94 0.36 -15.93
CA PRO A 215 11.53 -0.22 -17.21
C PRO A 215 10.98 -1.62 -17.07
N GLY A 216 10.05 -1.97 -17.94
CA GLY A 216 9.52 -3.33 -18.05
C GLY A 216 10.49 -4.27 -18.75
N ARG A 217 9.97 -5.40 -19.22
CA ARG A 217 10.79 -6.44 -19.87
C ARG A 217 10.10 -7.11 -21.06
N LEU A 218 8.89 -6.74 -21.36
CA LEU A 218 8.17 -7.31 -22.49
C LEU A 218 8.34 -6.44 -23.74
N ASP A 219 8.22 -7.05 -24.88
CA ASP A 219 8.20 -6.35 -26.17
C ASP A 219 6.80 -6.41 -26.75
N SER A 220 6.41 -5.35 -27.44
CA SER A 220 5.14 -5.29 -28.15
C SER A 220 5.25 -6.02 -29.50
N PRO A 221 4.46 -7.06 -29.78
CA PRO A 221 4.50 -7.75 -31.05
C PRO A 221 3.91 -6.92 -32.19
N VAL A 222 3.21 -5.82 -31.89
CA VAL A 222 2.52 -4.97 -32.88
C VAL A 222 3.35 -3.72 -33.22
N THR A 223 3.84 -3.02 -32.22
CA THR A 223 4.57 -1.75 -32.42
C THR A 223 6.08 -1.93 -32.45
N GLY A 224 6.59 -3.08 -31.99
CA GLY A 224 8.01 -3.30 -31.78
C GLY A 224 8.61 -2.53 -30.60
N ALA A 225 7.78 -1.84 -29.79
CA ALA A 225 8.25 -1.16 -28.59
C ALA A 225 8.84 -2.19 -27.62
N SER A 226 10.05 -1.93 -27.12
CA SER A 226 10.73 -2.77 -26.13
C SER A 226 10.52 -2.26 -24.71
N HIS A 227 10.73 -3.14 -23.72
CA HIS A 227 10.67 -2.81 -22.29
C HIS A 227 9.31 -2.28 -21.82
N ILE A 228 8.20 -2.65 -22.49
CA ILE A 228 6.85 -2.35 -21.99
C ILE A 228 6.56 -3.12 -20.71
N GLY A 229 5.63 -2.61 -19.90
CA GLY A 229 5.32 -3.13 -18.55
C GLY A 229 6.02 -2.38 -17.43
N GLY A 230 6.77 -1.32 -17.75
CA GLY A 230 7.48 -0.49 -16.79
C GLY A 230 6.63 0.67 -16.22
N THR A 231 7.25 1.43 -15.31
CA THR A 231 6.67 2.63 -14.68
C THR A 231 7.70 3.73 -14.55
N SER A 232 7.26 4.97 -14.75
CA SER A 232 8.01 6.18 -14.45
C SER A 232 7.18 7.05 -13.50
N ALA A 233 7.74 7.46 -12.38
CA ALA A 233 7.05 8.22 -11.36
C ALA A 233 7.87 9.43 -10.91
N ASN A 234 7.16 10.52 -10.62
CA ASN A 234 7.71 11.68 -9.93
C ASN A 234 6.80 12.08 -8.78
N ALA A 235 7.39 12.44 -7.65
CA ALA A 235 6.67 12.85 -6.45
C ALA A 235 7.36 14.04 -5.79
N GLY A 236 6.56 14.85 -5.10
CA GLY A 236 7.05 15.96 -4.29
C GLY A 236 6.19 16.16 -3.06
N THR A 237 6.82 16.60 -1.97
CA THR A 237 6.15 16.94 -0.71
C THR A 237 6.77 18.20 -0.13
N ALA A 238 5.95 19.08 0.41
CA ALA A 238 6.37 20.23 1.22
C ALA A 238 5.59 20.22 2.54
N ARG A 239 6.27 20.52 3.65
CA ARG A 239 5.68 20.62 4.99
C ARG A 239 6.08 21.90 5.66
N LEU A 240 5.15 22.46 6.40
CA LEU A 240 5.37 23.55 7.35
C LEU A 240 4.83 23.12 8.70
N ARG A 241 5.60 23.36 9.75
CA ARG A 241 5.21 23.09 11.13
C ARG A 241 5.42 24.37 11.95
N LEU A 242 4.34 24.92 12.47
CA LEU A 242 4.34 26.06 13.37
C LEU A 242 4.18 25.53 14.79
N ALA A 243 5.25 25.60 15.59
CA ALA A 243 5.32 25.05 16.94
C ALA A 243 6.17 25.99 17.81
N PRO A 244 5.57 27.08 18.37
CA PRO A 244 6.30 28.02 19.19
C PRO A 244 6.83 27.35 20.46
N ALA A 245 8.09 27.56 20.77
CA ALA A 245 8.73 26.95 21.95
C ALA A 245 7.96 27.28 23.24
N GLY A 246 7.71 26.25 24.07
CA GLY A 246 6.98 26.40 25.32
C GLY A 246 5.47 26.60 25.17
N SER A 247 4.92 26.61 23.94
CA SER A 247 3.48 26.65 23.72
C SER A 247 2.86 25.25 23.79
N PRO A 248 1.59 25.13 24.25
CA PRO A 248 0.91 23.84 24.30
C PRO A 248 0.31 23.43 22.94
N TRP A 249 0.52 24.19 21.88
CA TRP A 249 -0.09 23.95 20.59
C TRP A 249 0.92 23.92 19.44
N GLU A 250 0.61 23.16 18.43
CA GLU A 250 1.29 23.17 17.14
C GLU A 250 0.30 23.07 15.99
N MET A 251 0.67 23.59 14.84
CA MET A 251 -0.08 23.49 13.59
C MET A 251 0.83 23.01 12.46
N GLY A 252 0.30 22.15 11.61
CA GLY A 252 1.00 21.61 10.45
C GLY A 252 0.24 21.83 9.16
N LEU A 253 0.98 22.09 8.08
CA LEU A 253 0.49 22.05 6.70
C LEU A 253 1.39 21.09 5.91
N ALA A 254 0.80 20.10 5.27
CA ALA A 254 1.49 19.23 4.33
C ALA A 254 0.81 19.30 2.96
N VAL A 255 1.62 19.43 1.91
CA VAL A 255 1.16 19.40 0.51
C VAL A 255 2.02 18.38 -0.22
N SER A 256 1.39 17.43 -0.91
CA SER A 256 2.11 16.42 -1.69
C SER A 256 1.44 16.19 -3.05
N GLY A 257 2.23 15.76 -4.01
CA GLY A 257 1.77 15.36 -5.33
C GLY A 257 2.64 14.26 -5.91
N GLU A 258 2.02 13.37 -6.68
CA GLU A 258 2.71 12.32 -7.42
C GLU A 258 2.04 12.12 -8.77
N CYS A 259 2.84 12.04 -9.83
CA CYS A 259 2.42 11.56 -11.13
C CYS A 259 3.20 10.30 -11.49
N THR A 260 2.50 9.21 -11.78
CA THR A 260 3.07 7.95 -12.27
C THR A 260 2.52 7.67 -13.65
N ARG A 261 3.41 7.31 -14.58
CA ARG A 261 3.07 6.81 -15.93
C ARG A 261 3.57 5.38 -16.04
N GLY A 262 2.95 4.58 -16.89
CA GLY A 262 3.42 3.24 -17.15
C GLY A 262 2.71 2.58 -18.32
N SER A 263 3.32 1.50 -18.77
CA SER A 263 2.79 0.58 -19.77
C SER A 263 2.51 -0.79 -19.12
N GLN A 264 2.10 -0.78 -17.87
CA GLN A 264 1.70 -2.00 -17.17
C GLN A 264 0.47 -2.65 -17.74
N ASP A 265 -0.42 -3.25 -17.43
CA ASP A 265 -1.55 -3.92 -18.13
C ASP A 265 -1.09 -4.73 -19.36
N VAL A 266 0.13 -5.27 -19.25
CA VAL A 266 0.68 -6.21 -20.22
C VAL A 266 0.71 -7.60 -19.61
N TYR A 267 0.31 -8.56 -20.41
CA TYR A 267 0.15 -9.94 -19.99
C TYR A 267 0.91 -10.87 -20.94
N VAL A 268 1.24 -12.04 -20.44
CA VAL A 268 1.75 -13.16 -21.23
C VAL A 268 0.74 -14.32 -21.14
N PRO A 269 0.76 -15.30 -22.03
CA PRO A 269 -0.02 -16.53 -21.85
C PRO A 269 0.34 -17.18 -20.50
N PHE A 270 -0.66 -17.66 -19.78
CA PHE A 270 -0.48 -18.24 -18.44
C PHE A 270 0.54 -19.38 -18.42
N ASP A 271 0.54 -20.22 -19.46
CA ASP A 271 1.43 -21.37 -19.55
C ASP A 271 2.86 -21.02 -20.05
N ALA A 272 3.07 -19.76 -20.48
CA ALA A 272 4.36 -19.26 -20.95
C ALA A 272 4.88 -18.06 -20.15
N PRO A 273 5.13 -18.19 -18.83
CA PRO A 273 5.56 -17.06 -17.99
C PRO A 273 6.95 -16.52 -18.33
N GLY A 274 7.72 -17.26 -19.12
CA GLY A 274 9.02 -16.86 -19.65
C GLY A 274 8.97 -16.05 -20.94
N SER A 275 7.78 -15.85 -21.54
CA SER A 275 7.64 -15.08 -22.77
C SER A 275 8.26 -13.67 -22.62
N GLY A 276 8.99 -13.24 -23.64
CA GLY A 276 9.45 -11.86 -23.80
C GLY A 276 8.43 -10.98 -24.53
N GLN A 277 7.37 -11.56 -25.09
CA GLN A 277 6.38 -10.86 -25.89
C GLN A 277 5.07 -10.69 -25.12
N ALA A 278 4.45 -9.51 -25.24
CA ALA A 278 3.12 -9.25 -24.71
C ALA A 278 2.02 -9.98 -25.51
N ALA A 279 0.97 -10.42 -24.82
CA ALA A 279 -0.19 -11.09 -25.43
C ALA A 279 -1.15 -10.07 -26.06
N ILE A 280 -0.69 -9.35 -27.09
CA ILE A 280 -1.48 -8.40 -27.88
C ILE A 280 -1.76 -9.04 -29.25
N SER A 281 -3.01 -8.89 -29.74
CA SER A 281 -3.36 -9.42 -31.07
C SER A 281 -2.60 -8.70 -32.19
N PRO A 282 -2.04 -9.43 -33.18
CA PRO A 282 -1.46 -8.80 -34.37
C PRO A 282 -2.44 -7.91 -35.16
N ASP A 283 -3.74 -8.18 -35.04
CA ASP A 283 -4.79 -7.40 -35.71
C ASP A 283 -5.13 -6.08 -34.99
N MET A 284 -4.55 -5.84 -33.82
CA MET A 284 -4.76 -4.60 -33.06
C MET A 284 -4.11 -3.43 -33.79
N PRO A 285 -4.83 -2.32 -34.03
CA PRO A 285 -4.20 -1.11 -34.58
C PRO A 285 -3.04 -0.66 -33.71
N ALA A 286 -1.91 -0.29 -34.30
CA ALA A 286 -0.69 0.13 -33.58
C ALA A 286 -0.97 1.28 -32.58
N THR A 287 -1.91 2.16 -32.88
CA THR A 287 -2.31 3.27 -31.99
C THR A 287 -3.05 2.82 -30.74
N LEU A 288 -3.54 1.60 -30.70
CA LEU A 288 -4.30 1.01 -29.59
C LEU A 288 -3.57 -0.16 -28.91
N ALA A 289 -2.48 -0.63 -29.53
CA ALA A 289 -1.84 -1.88 -29.14
C ALA A 289 -1.13 -1.76 -27.79
N ASP A 290 -0.33 -0.72 -27.61
CA ASP A 290 0.49 -0.58 -26.39
C ASP A 290 -0.35 -0.02 -25.23
N PRO A 291 -0.24 -0.63 -24.04
CA PRO A 291 -0.95 -0.15 -22.88
C PRO A 291 -0.38 1.19 -22.39
N TYR A 292 -1.25 2.01 -21.86
CA TYR A 292 -0.89 3.28 -21.26
C TYR A 292 -1.66 3.51 -19.98
N GLN A 293 -0.95 3.97 -18.97
CA GLN A 293 -1.51 4.40 -17.70
C GLN A 293 -0.82 5.67 -17.24
N LYS A 294 -1.62 6.61 -16.78
CA LYS A 294 -1.13 7.83 -16.11
C LYS A 294 -2.02 8.11 -14.91
N ARG A 295 -1.43 8.19 -13.74
CA ARG A 295 -2.10 8.60 -12.51
C ARG A 295 -1.40 9.82 -11.96
N CYS A 296 -2.15 10.90 -11.69
CA CYS A 296 -1.68 12.04 -10.93
C CYS A 296 -2.55 12.24 -9.69
N SER A 297 -1.92 12.44 -8.56
CA SER A 297 -2.56 12.72 -7.28
C SER A 297 -2.04 14.02 -6.68
N ALA A 298 -2.87 14.68 -5.89
CA ALA A 298 -2.49 15.81 -5.05
C ALA A 298 -3.21 15.68 -3.70
N SER A 299 -2.50 15.92 -2.62
CA SER A 299 -3.00 15.89 -1.25
C SER A 299 -2.60 17.16 -0.52
N GLN A 300 -3.51 17.67 0.30
CA GLN A 300 -3.31 18.80 1.21
C GLN A 300 -3.86 18.36 2.57
N ALA A 301 -3.09 18.57 3.63
CA ALA A 301 -3.49 18.25 4.99
C ALA A 301 -3.14 19.41 5.92
N LEU A 302 -4.11 19.80 6.73
CA LEU A 302 -3.94 20.67 7.88
C LEU A 302 -4.06 19.83 9.13
N THR A 303 -3.12 20.01 10.05
CA THR A 303 -3.12 19.36 11.35
C THR A 303 -3.03 20.41 12.45
N GLY A 304 -3.63 20.13 13.58
CA GLY A 304 -3.52 20.95 14.79
C GLY A 304 -3.45 20.05 16.00
N ARG A 305 -2.62 20.43 16.97
CA ARG A 305 -2.47 19.76 18.25
C ARG A 305 -2.55 20.80 19.36
N TYR A 306 -3.17 20.43 20.46
CA TYR A 306 -3.23 21.23 21.68
C TYR A 306 -3.13 20.32 22.90
N ASP A 307 -2.07 20.49 23.71
CA ASP A 307 -1.83 19.74 24.95
C ASP A 307 -2.29 20.55 26.16
N PHE A 308 -3.10 19.95 27.06
CA PHE A 308 -3.62 20.59 28.26
C PHE A 308 -3.92 19.58 29.38
N ASP A 309 -3.40 19.83 30.57
CA ASP A 309 -3.71 19.09 31.81
C ASP A 309 -3.76 17.55 31.66
N GLY A 310 -2.81 16.99 30.91
CA GLY A 310 -2.74 15.55 30.64
C GLY A 310 -3.75 15.05 29.62
N TRP A 311 -4.26 15.93 28.77
CA TRP A 311 -5.06 15.63 27.58
C TRP A 311 -4.41 16.25 26.35
N ARG A 312 -4.66 15.62 25.20
CA ARG A 312 -4.26 16.11 23.90
C ARG A 312 -5.46 16.15 22.97
N LEU A 313 -5.66 17.29 22.34
CA LEU A 313 -6.62 17.48 21.27
C LEU A 313 -5.87 17.52 19.93
N ASP A 314 -6.14 16.57 19.04
CA ASP A 314 -5.64 16.54 17.68
C ASP A 314 -6.79 16.82 16.70
N ALA A 315 -6.53 17.64 15.68
CA ALA A 315 -7.43 17.90 14.58
C ALA A 315 -6.73 17.63 13.23
N VAL A 316 -7.42 16.98 12.31
CA VAL A 316 -6.95 16.72 10.94
C VAL A 316 -8.03 17.13 9.96
N ALA A 317 -7.65 17.91 8.94
CA ALA A 317 -8.48 18.22 7.79
C ALA A 317 -7.68 17.98 6.52
N ALA A 318 -8.15 17.09 5.63
CA ALA A 318 -7.42 16.74 4.42
C ALA A 318 -8.30 16.75 3.18
N TRP A 319 -7.70 17.14 2.06
CA TRP A 319 -8.30 17.16 0.73
C TRP A 319 -7.37 16.44 -0.24
N GLN A 320 -7.92 15.46 -0.96
CA GLN A 320 -7.16 14.71 -1.95
C GLN A 320 -7.90 14.71 -3.27
N ARG A 321 -7.13 14.77 -4.35
CA ARG A 321 -7.61 14.61 -5.73
C ARG A 321 -6.72 13.61 -6.42
N LEU A 322 -7.32 12.75 -7.22
CA LEU A 322 -6.62 11.79 -8.04
C LEU A 322 -7.32 11.72 -9.39
N HIS A 323 -6.54 11.67 -10.43
CA HIS A 323 -6.98 11.44 -11.79
C HIS A 323 -6.10 10.39 -12.40
N TYR A 324 -6.70 9.42 -13.08
CA TYR A 324 -5.94 8.53 -13.93
C TYR A 324 -6.62 8.33 -15.28
N ASP A 325 -5.79 8.12 -16.28
CA ASP A 325 -6.15 7.63 -17.60
C ASP A 325 -5.53 6.24 -17.76
N ARG A 326 -6.29 5.31 -18.26
CA ARG A 326 -5.88 3.93 -18.48
C ARG A 326 -6.46 3.42 -19.77
N HIS A 327 -5.62 2.87 -20.63
CA HIS A 327 -6.06 2.02 -21.71
C HIS A 327 -5.11 0.84 -21.89
N PHE A 328 -5.64 -0.28 -22.36
CA PHE A 328 -4.87 -1.48 -22.62
C PHE A 328 -5.61 -2.36 -23.63
N SER A 329 -4.84 -3.23 -24.28
CA SER A 329 -5.35 -4.21 -25.22
C SER A 329 -5.04 -5.62 -24.73
N LEU A 330 -6.00 -6.51 -24.89
CA LEU A 330 -5.87 -7.93 -24.59
C LEU A 330 -6.54 -8.75 -25.67
N GLY A 331 -5.74 -9.52 -26.45
CA GLY A 331 -6.22 -10.12 -27.66
C GLY A 331 -6.81 -9.05 -28.58
N PRO A 332 -8.01 -9.23 -29.14
CA PRO A 332 -8.64 -8.24 -30.01
C PRO A 332 -9.42 -7.15 -29.26
N THR A 333 -9.38 -7.13 -27.92
CA THR A 333 -10.17 -6.20 -27.13
C THR A 333 -9.33 -5.02 -26.69
N TYR A 334 -9.79 -3.81 -26.98
CA TYR A 334 -9.27 -2.54 -26.43
C TYR A 334 -10.19 -2.07 -25.31
N THR A 335 -9.60 -1.59 -24.23
CA THR A 335 -10.34 -1.03 -23.08
C THR A 335 -9.74 0.30 -22.66
N SER A 336 -10.59 1.30 -22.44
CA SER A 336 -10.23 2.62 -21.93
C SER A 336 -11.05 2.94 -20.68
N GLN A 337 -10.39 3.43 -19.63
CA GLN A 337 -11.02 3.68 -18.33
C GLN A 337 -10.43 4.93 -17.65
N PRO A 338 -10.77 6.15 -18.07
CA PRO A 338 -10.41 7.36 -17.34
C PRO A 338 -11.24 7.50 -16.05
N GLU A 339 -10.60 7.95 -14.98
CA GLU A 339 -11.25 8.06 -13.67
C GLU A 339 -10.77 9.27 -12.88
N ARG A 340 -11.65 9.85 -12.07
CA ARG A 340 -11.39 10.99 -11.20
C ARG A 340 -11.92 10.74 -9.81
N TRP A 341 -11.08 11.02 -8.81
CA TRP A 341 -11.41 10.89 -7.40
C TRP A 341 -11.24 12.22 -6.67
N ARG A 342 -12.11 12.45 -5.70
CA ARG A 342 -11.97 13.55 -4.73
C ARG A 342 -12.32 13.00 -3.37
N GLN A 343 -11.45 13.27 -2.40
CA GLN A 343 -11.65 12.88 -1.01
C GLN A 343 -11.55 14.12 -0.12
N GLN A 344 -12.40 14.14 0.90
CA GLN A 344 -12.34 15.08 2.02
C GLN A 344 -12.40 14.26 3.31
N VAL A 345 -11.51 14.55 4.25
CA VAL A 345 -11.43 13.91 5.55
C VAL A 345 -11.36 14.96 6.62
N GLN A 346 -12.07 14.74 7.72
CA GLN A 346 -12.04 15.55 8.91
C GLN A 346 -12.05 14.62 10.11
N GLU A 347 -11.14 14.84 11.02
CA GLU A 347 -11.04 14.06 12.26
C GLU A 347 -10.70 14.99 13.43
N LEU A 348 -11.38 14.80 14.55
CA LEU A 348 -11.09 15.45 15.82
C LEU A 348 -10.91 14.34 16.86
N ARG A 349 -9.81 14.36 17.59
CA ARG A 349 -9.46 13.35 18.60
C ARG A 349 -9.10 14.03 19.90
N LEU A 350 -9.62 13.48 21.00
CA LEU A 350 -9.23 13.81 22.36
C LEU A 350 -8.59 12.56 22.97
N SER A 351 -7.34 12.63 23.35
CA SER A 351 -6.59 11.52 23.94
C SER A 351 -5.97 11.91 25.29
N THR A 352 -5.78 10.94 26.16
CA THR A 352 -5.01 11.12 27.39
C THR A 352 -3.52 11.19 27.09
N THR A 353 -2.77 11.92 27.90
CA THR A 353 -1.30 11.99 27.90
C THR A 353 -0.75 11.72 29.30
N GLY A 354 0.52 11.24 29.35
CA GLY A 354 1.16 10.86 30.59
C GLY A 354 0.70 9.51 31.16
N THR A 355 1.22 9.12 32.30
CA THR A 355 0.89 7.85 32.96
C THR A 355 -0.38 7.98 33.79
N ARG A 356 -1.40 7.18 33.46
CA ARG A 356 -2.70 7.20 34.13
C ARG A 356 -3.18 5.77 34.42
N ALA A 357 -4.19 5.66 35.31
CA ALA A 357 -4.89 4.38 35.54
C ALA A 357 -5.73 3.95 34.32
N VAL A 358 -6.20 4.90 33.53
CA VAL A 358 -6.94 4.67 32.28
C VAL A 358 -6.41 5.61 31.20
N ASP A 359 -5.90 5.04 30.14
CA ASP A 359 -5.56 5.77 28.93
C ASP A 359 -6.66 5.59 27.90
N GLY A 360 -6.88 6.61 27.06
CA GLY A 360 -7.93 6.50 26.08
C GLY A 360 -7.92 7.56 25.00
N VAL A 361 -8.68 7.28 23.95
CA VAL A 361 -8.95 8.21 22.85
C VAL A 361 -10.43 8.21 22.51
N LEU A 362 -10.98 9.39 22.30
CA LEU A 362 -12.31 9.63 21.75
C LEU A 362 -12.15 10.38 20.43
N GLY A 363 -12.95 10.04 19.43
CA GLY A 363 -12.83 10.68 18.13
C GLY A 363 -14.15 10.85 17.39
N LEU A 364 -14.20 11.95 16.64
CA LEU A 364 -15.21 12.25 15.62
C LEU A 364 -14.54 12.19 14.26
N TYR A 365 -15.15 11.47 13.33
CA TYR A 365 -14.60 11.25 11.99
C TYR A 365 -15.64 11.51 10.92
N ARG A 366 -15.25 12.21 9.86
CA ARG A 366 -16.05 12.37 8.65
C ARG A 366 -15.18 12.20 7.41
N GLN A 367 -15.67 11.41 6.46
CA GLN A 367 -15.05 11.23 5.14
C GLN A 367 -16.11 11.32 4.06
N ARG A 368 -15.76 12.01 2.97
CA ARG A 368 -16.54 12.02 1.73
C ARG A 368 -15.62 11.70 0.56
N VAL A 369 -15.99 10.71 -0.24
CA VAL A 369 -15.28 10.32 -1.45
C VAL A 369 -16.24 10.42 -2.63
N THR A 370 -15.85 11.10 -3.69
CA THR A 370 -16.57 11.12 -4.96
C THR A 370 -15.67 10.54 -6.04
N GLN A 371 -16.20 9.58 -6.78
CA GLN A 371 -15.55 8.88 -7.88
C GLN A 371 -16.36 9.09 -9.16
N SER A 372 -15.70 9.33 -10.27
CA SER A 372 -16.32 9.35 -11.59
C SER A 372 -15.47 8.53 -12.53
N ARG A 373 -16.05 7.52 -13.16
CA ARG A 373 -15.40 6.64 -14.13
C ARG A 373 -16.19 6.69 -15.44
N SER A 374 -15.46 6.75 -16.55
CA SER A 374 -15.96 6.34 -17.86
C SER A 374 -15.25 5.05 -18.26
N ALA A 375 -15.94 4.17 -18.93
CA ALA A 375 -15.38 2.93 -19.45
C ALA A 375 -15.86 2.73 -20.89
N LEU A 376 -14.94 2.34 -21.76
CA LEU A 376 -15.21 1.97 -23.14
C LEU A 376 -14.48 0.65 -23.40
N SER A 377 -15.19 -0.35 -23.87
CA SER A 377 -14.61 -1.61 -24.34
C SER A 377 -14.97 -1.83 -25.80
N GLN A 378 -13.97 -2.05 -26.63
CA GLN A 378 -14.10 -2.23 -28.08
C GLN A 378 -13.49 -3.54 -28.50
N MET A 379 -14.16 -4.24 -29.39
CA MET A 379 -13.65 -5.45 -30.04
C MET A 379 -13.18 -5.10 -31.45
N GLN A 380 -11.91 -5.38 -31.70
CA GLN A 380 -11.31 -5.22 -33.04
C GLN A 380 -11.49 -6.53 -33.81
N MET A 381 -12.07 -6.44 -34.99
CA MET A 381 -12.23 -7.56 -35.92
C MET A 381 -11.71 -7.13 -37.30
N PRO A 382 -11.29 -8.04 -38.17
CA PRO A 382 -10.87 -7.70 -39.54
C PRO A 382 -11.89 -6.82 -40.25
N GLY A 383 -11.54 -5.57 -40.54
CA GLY A 383 -12.40 -4.61 -41.24
C GLY A 383 -13.57 -4.02 -40.43
N MET A 384 -13.69 -4.33 -39.13
CA MET A 384 -14.78 -3.85 -38.28
C MET A 384 -14.38 -3.62 -36.85
N GLN A 385 -14.88 -2.56 -36.25
CA GLN A 385 -14.74 -2.26 -34.80
C GLN A 385 -16.15 -2.24 -34.19
N LEU A 386 -16.33 -2.94 -33.09
CA LEU A 386 -17.58 -3.01 -32.34
C LEU A 386 -17.37 -2.48 -30.91
N ASP A 387 -18.21 -1.56 -30.47
CA ASP A 387 -18.27 -1.14 -29.09
C ASP A 387 -19.00 -2.22 -28.27
N ALA A 388 -18.26 -2.99 -27.48
CA ALA A 388 -18.80 -4.03 -26.62
C ALA A 388 -19.65 -3.42 -25.50
N PHE A 389 -19.14 -2.37 -24.89
CA PHE A 389 -19.91 -1.48 -24.00
C PHE A 389 -19.27 -0.10 -23.87
N SER A 390 -20.10 0.87 -23.50
CA SER A 390 -19.70 2.19 -23.07
C SER A 390 -20.51 2.54 -21.82
N ALA A 391 -19.84 2.98 -20.76
CA ALA A 391 -20.52 3.34 -19.51
C ALA A 391 -19.85 4.52 -18.81
N GLY A 392 -20.68 5.29 -18.14
CA GLY A 392 -20.25 6.36 -17.24
C GLY A 392 -20.90 6.21 -15.87
N SER A 393 -20.19 6.58 -14.82
CA SER A 393 -20.81 6.68 -13.50
C SER A 393 -20.18 7.75 -12.63
N ARG A 394 -20.97 8.23 -11.67
CA ARG A 394 -20.51 9.06 -10.58
C ARG A 394 -21.04 8.50 -9.27
N ASN A 395 -20.13 7.98 -8.45
CA ASN A 395 -20.42 7.44 -7.13
C ASN A 395 -19.95 8.41 -6.04
N THR A 396 -20.75 8.54 -4.98
CA THR A 396 -20.36 9.31 -3.77
C THR A 396 -20.56 8.41 -2.56
N SER A 397 -19.54 8.31 -1.72
CA SER A 397 -19.53 7.60 -0.45
C SER A 397 -19.26 8.58 0.68
N GLU A 398 -20.12 8.60 1.68
CA GLU A 398 -19.98 9.41 2.90
C GLU A 398 -19.95 8.48 4.10
N SER A 399 -19.05 8.76 5.05
CA SER A 399 -18.96 8.04 6.33
C SER A 399 -18.82 9.06 7.45
N THR A 400 -19.66 8.96 8.46
CA THR A 400 -19.54 9.74 9.69
C THR A 400 -19.51 8.78 10.86
N ALA A 401 -18.60 8.99 11.81
CA ALA A 401 -18.43 8.08 12.93
C ALA A 401 -18.06 8.80 14.22
N PHE A 402 -18.47 8.19 15.31
CA PHE A 402 -17.97 8.43 16.65
C PHE A 402 -17.30 7.16 17.16
N TYR A 403 -16.13 7.28 17.78
CA TYR A 403 -15.39 6.14 18.29
C TYR A 403 -14.66 6.47 19.59
N GLY A 404 -14.36 5.44 20.36
CA GLY A 404 -13.51 5.50 21.54
C GLY A 404 -12.78 4.19 21.74
N ASP A 405 -11.58 4.27 22.29
CA ASP A 405 -10.77 3.14 22.75
C ASP A 405 -10.15 3.54 24.08
N ALA A 406 -10.22 2.65 25.07
CA ALA A 406 -9.69 2.89 26.40
C ALA A 406 -8.95 1.66 26.92
N THR A 407 -7.82 1.88 27.57
CA THR A 407 -7.02 0.85 28.24
C THR A 407 -6.98 1.15 29.73
N TRP A 408 -7.46 0.23 30.52
CA TRP A 408 -7.37 0.26 31.97
C TRP A 408 -6.15 -0.56 32.43
N HIS A 409 -5.21 0.10 33.09
CA HIS A 409 -4.05 -0.50 33.74
C HIS A 409 -4.50 -1.09 35.09
N ALA A 410 -5.15 -2.26 35.04
CA ALA A 410 -5.78 -2.89 36.21
C ALA A 410 -4.76 -3.25 37.28
N THR A 411 -3.54 -3.63 36.89
CA THR A 411 -2.37 -3.81 37.75
C THR A 411 -1.11 -3.33 37.03
N ARG A 412 0.04 -3.38 37.67
CA ARG A 412 1.33 -3.09 36.97
C ARG A 412 1.64 -4.05 35.83
N ALA A 413 1.03 -5.25 35.84
CA ALA A 413 1.25 -6.30 34.85
C ALA A 413 0.05 -6.49 33.89
N LEU A 414 -1.17 -6.13 34.26
CA LEU A 414 -2.39 -6.43 33.51
C LEU A 414 -3.03 -5.16 32.95
N ASP A 415 -3.12 -5.10 31.63
CA ASP A 415 -3.83 -4.09 30.88
C ASP A 415 -5.08 -4.69 30.24
N LEU A 416 -6.23 -4.03 30.40
CA LEU A 416 -7.51 -4.41 29.79
C LEU A 416 -7.98 -3.28 28.87
N SER A 417 -8.21 -3.57 27.59
CA SER A 417 -8.64 -2.54 26.64
C SER A 417 -9.99 -2.86 26.04
N ALA A 418 -10.78 -1.82 25.83
CA ALA A 418 -12.09 -1.91 25.16
C ALA A 418 -12.24 -0.75 24.17
N GLY A 419 -12.70 -1.06 22.96
CA GLY A 419 -12.96 -0.08 21.91
C GLY A 419 -14.37 -0.24 21.34
N LEU A 420 -14.98 0.89 21.00
CA LEU A 420 -16.30 0.95 20.38
C LEU A 420 -16.32 2.01 19.27
N ARG A 421 -16.98 1.70 18.16
CA ARG A 421 -17.24 2.64 17.07
C ARG A 421 -18.67 2.52 16.58
N TYR A 422 -19.33 3.65 16.42
CA TYR A 422 -20.55 3.78 15.65
C TYR A 422 -20.26 4.52 14.36
N SER A 423 -20.64 3.95 13.23
CA SER A 423 -20.47 4.56 11.90
C SER A 423 -21.81 4.58 11.17
N ARG A 424 -22.06 5.68 10.45
CA ARG A 424 -23.14 5.82 9.47
C ARG A 424 -22.52 6.03 8.11
N ASP A 425 -22.81 5.10 7.18
CA ASP A 425 -22.34 5.12 5.80
C ASP A 425 -23.51 5.39 4.85
N LYS A 426 -23.24 6.19 3.81
CA LYS A 426 -24.17 6.46 2.72
C LYS A 426 -23.41 6.36 1.40
N ALA A 427 -23.94 5.58 0.47
CA ALA A 427 -23.45 5.47 -0.90
C ALA A 427 -24.54 5.94 -1.87
N SER A 428 -24.17 6.67 -2.90
CA SER A 428 -25.06 7.05 -3.98
C SER A 428 -24.37 6.92 -5.32
N THR A 429 -25.12 6.57 -6.36
CA THR A 429 -24.63 6.45 -7.74
C THR A 429 -25.56 7.15 -8.71
N ARG A 430 -24.99 7.60 -9.84
CA ARG A 430 -25.68 7.90 -11.09
C ARG A 430 -24.84 7.30 -12.20
N TYR A 431 -25.50 6.63 -13.12
CA TYR A 431 -24.84 5.95 -14.23
C TYR A 431 -25.66 6.03 -15.50
N ASP A 432 -24.97 5.96 -16.62
CA ASP A 432 -25.51 5.84 -17.97
C ASP A 432 -24.55 5.01 -18.82
N GLY A 433 -25.04 4.37 -19.86
CA GLY A 433 -24.23 3.55 -20.73
C GLY A 433 -25.03 2.87 -21.83
N SER A 434 -24.33 2.04 -22.60
CA SER A 434 -24.89 1.17 -23.62
C SER A 434 -24.09 -0.13 -23.70
N THR A 435 -24.77 -1.21 -24.05
CA THR A 435 -24.19 -2.54 -24.21
C THR A 435 -24.50 -3.07 -25.60
N LEU A 436 -23.55 -3.78 -26.22
CA LEU A 436 -23.76 -4.42 -27.52
C LEU A 436 -24.85 -5.49 -27.43
N ASN A 437 -25.86 -5.35 -28.25
CA ASN A 437 -26.87 -6.38 -28.43
C ASN A 437 -26.34 -7.47 -29.37
N GLY A 438 -26.17 -8.69 -28.84
CA GLY A 438 -25.57 -9.79 -29.58
C GLY A 438 -26.37 -10.28 -30.78
N MET A 439 -27.67 -9.96 -30.86
CA MET A 439 -28.54 -10.33 -31.95
C MET A 439 -28.63 -9.28 -33.07
N THR A 440 -28.68 -8.00 -32.67
CA THR A 440 -28.88 -6.90 -33.62
C THR A 440 -27.60 -6.17 -33.99
N TYR A 441 -26.52 -6.40 -33.24
CA TYR A 441 -25.27 -5.60 -33.25
C TYR A 441 -25.50 -4.11 -32.99
N GLY A 442 -26.68 -3.73 -32.50
CA GLY A 442 -27.00 -2.39 -32.03
C GLY A 442 -26.56 -2.15 -30.60
N GLN A 443 -26.73 -0.93 -30.13
CA GLN A 443 -26.43 -0.54 -28.75
C GLN A 443 -27.71 -0.44 -27.94
N ASP A 444 -27.82 -1.20 -26.84
CA ASP A 444 -28.92 -1.13 -25.88
C ASP A 444 -28.55 -0.13 -24.77
N PRO A 445 -29.16 1.07 -24.76
CA PRO A 445 -28.82 2.09 -23.76
C PRO A 445 -29.44 1.77 -22.38
N PHE A 446 -28.74 2.12 -21.33
CA PHE A 446 -29.24 2.05 -19.95
C PHE A 446 -28.81 3.27 -19.13
N ARG A 447 -29.58 3.62 -18.11
CA ARG A 447 -29.26 4.69 -17.17
C ARG A 447 -30.00 4.48 -15.84
N GLY A 448 -29.45 5.05 -14.78
CA GLY A 448 -30.12 5.01 -13.49
C GLY A 448 -29.40 5.78 -12.39
N ALA A 449 -30.00 5.74 -11.22
CA ALA A 449 -29.45 6.31 -10.01
C ALA A 449 -29.89 5.48 -8.80
N GLY A 450 -29.10 5.49 -7.75
CA GLY A 450 -29.41 4.76 -6.53
C GLY A 450 -28.79 5.41 -5.30
N THR A 451 -29.35 5.09 -4.13
CA THR A 451 -28.83 5.47 -2.83
C THR A 451 -29.01 4.32 -1.86
N ALA A 452 -27.94 3.97 -1.15
CA ALA A 452 -27.93 3.00 -0.06
C ALA A 452 -27.34 3.63 1.18
N SER A 453 -27.82 3.27 2.36
CA SER A 453 -27.27 3.74 3.63
C SER A 453 -27.34 2.63 4.69
N GLY A 454 -26.43 2.69 5.66
CA GLY A 454 -26.42 1.73 6.74
C GLY A 454 -25.63 2.22 7.94
N ASN A 455 -25.97 1.69 9.09
CA ASN A 455 -25.25 1.92 10.33
C ASN A 455 -24.42 0.69 10.67
N THR A 456 -23.30 0.89 11.36
CA THR A 456 -22.41 -0.19 11.81
C THR A 456 -21.90 0.14 13.20
N VAL A 457 -22.01 -0.83 14.11
CA VAL A 457 -21.35 -0.81 15.42
C VAL A 457 -20.25 -1.85 15.39
N LEU A 458 -19.05 -1.47 15.82
CA LEU A 458 -17.88 -2.33 15.93
C LEU A 458 -17.35 -2.30 17.33
N GLY A 459 -16.95 -3.46 17.84
CA GLY A 459 -16.32 -3.64 19.13
C GLY A 459 -14.92 -4.23 19.03
N LYS A 460 -14.09 -3.92 20.03
CA LYS A 460 -12.78 -4.53 20.28
C LYS A 460 -12.63 -4.75 21.77
N LEU A 461 -12.07 -5.91 22.14
CA LEU A 461 -11.66 -6.21 23.50
C LEU A 461 -10.27 -6.82 23.45
N SER A 462 -9.37 -6.41 24.33
CA SER A 462 -8.05 -7.03 24.47
C SER A 462 -7.59 -7.04 25.91
N ALA A 463 -6.72 -8.00 26.23
CA ALA A 463 -6.00 -8.07 27.49
C ALA A 463 -4.53 -8.31 27.20
N GLY A 464 -3.66 -7.55 27.86
CA GLY A 464 -2.21 -7.69 27.82
C GLY A 464 -1.69 -7.99 29.21
N TYR A 465 -0.71 -8.90 29.30
CA TYR A 465 -0.09 -9.26 30.55
C TYR A 465 1.45 -9.26 30.43
N ARG A 466 2.12 -8.44 31.24
CA ARG A 466 3.57 -8.42 31.36
C ARG A 466 4.03 -9.50 32.33
N LEU A 467 4.56 -10.59 31.76
CA LEU A 467 5.09 -11.75 32.51
C LEU A 467 6.43 -11.40 33.19
N SER A 468 7.26 -10.59 32.52
CA SER A 468 8.51 -9.99 32.98
C SER A 468 8.73 -8.66 32.23
N PRO A 469 9.81 -7.89 32.54
CA PRO A 469 10.17 -6.71 31.76
C PRO A 469 10.35 -6.98 30.26
N GLU A 470 10.78 -8.18 29.88
CA GLU A 470 11.07 -8.59 28.51
C GLU A 470 9.87 -9.34 27.86
N TRP A 471 8.98 -9.96 28.65
CA TRP A 471 7.89 -10.77 28.14
C TRP A 471 6.53 -10.13 28.27
N HIS A 472 5.84 -9.99 27.12
CA HIS A 472 4.46 -9.53 27.04
C HIS A 472 3.60 -10.54 26.30
N ALA A 473 2.51 -11.00 26.93
CA ALA A 473 1.50 -11.87 26.30
C ALA A 473 0.19 -11.11 26.15
N TYR A 474 -0.59 -11.40 25.11
CA TYR A 474 -1.87 -10.75 24.88
C TYR A 474 -2.90 -11.66 24.24
N VAL A 475 -4.16 -11.29 24.41
CA VAL A 475 -5.31 -11.81 23.66
C VAL A 475 -6.14 -10.63 23.13
N ASN A 476 -6.74 -10.80 21.96
CA ASN A 476 -7.47 -9.75 21.28
C ASN A 476 -8.67 -10.33 20.53
N ALA A 477 -9.83 -9.67 20.61
CA ALA A 477 -10.99 -9.93 19.78
C ALA A 477 -11.45 -8.60 19.16
N ALA A 478 -11.44 -8.49 17.83
CA ALA A 478 -11.72 -7.24 17.12
C ALA A 478 -12.62 -7.45 15.92
N GLN A 479 -13.47 -6.46 15.65
CA GLN A 479 -14.37 -6.42 14.51
C GLN A 479 -13.93 -5.38 13.49
N ALA A 480 -14.20 -5.67 12.21
CA ALA A 480 -14.06 -4.71 11.11
C ALA A 480 -15.13 -4.97 10.05
N TYR A 481 -15.27 -4.04 9.11
CA TYR A 481 -16.23 -4.15 8.01
C TYR A 481 -15.72 -3.44 6.76
N LYS A 482 -16.27 -3.85 5.61
CA LYS A 482 -16.26 -3.04 4.40
C LYS A 482 -17.71 -2.60 4.12
N PRO A 483 -17.97 -1.31 3.83
CA PRO A 483 -19.31 -0.83 3.55
C PRO A 483 -19.84 -1.43 2.24
N GLY A 484 -21.14 -1.51 2.11
CA GLY A 484 -21.78 -1.73 0.82
C GLY A 484 -21.66 -0.51 -0.08
N GLY A 485 -21.92 -0.69 -1.36
CA GLY A 485 -21.76 0.38 -2.34
C GLY A 485 -22.37 0.04 -3.70
N TYR A 486 -21.89 0.75 -4.72
CA TYR A 486 -22.26 0.57 -6.11
C TYR A 486 -21.01 0.38 -6.96
N ASN A 487 -21.08 -0.47 -7.97
CA ASN A 487 -20.04 -0.62 -8.96
C ASN A 487 -19.84 0.66 -9.77
N LEU A 488 -18.61 0.90 -10.24
CA LEU A 488 -18.29 2.02 -11.11
C LEU A 488 -18.40 1.61 -12.57
N ALA A 489 -19.01 2.49 -13.39
CA ALA A 489 -19.22 2.25 -14.81
C ALA A 489 -19.80 0.85 -15.09
N PRO A 490 -20.98 0.54 -14.54
CA PRO A 490 -21.59 -0.77 -14.71
C PRO A 490 -21.76 -1.08 -16.21
N SER A 491 -21.47 -2.31 -16.62
CA SER A 491 -21.54 -2.74 -18.01
C SER A 491 -22.98 -3.04 -18.47
N ASN A 492 -23.89 -3.20 -17.50
CA ASN A 492 -25.30 -3.49 -17.71
C ASN A 492 -26.13 -3.10 -16.48
N PRO A 493 -27.48 -3.09 -16.55
CA PRO A 493 -28.33 -2.73 -15.40
C PRO A 493 -28.21 -3.65 -14.18
N ALA A 494 -27.82 -4.91 -14.36
CA ALA A 494 -27.67 -5.85 -13.24
C ALA A 494 -26.44 -5.50 -12.38
N ASP A 495 -25.33 -5.11 -13.02
CA ASP A 495 -24.10 -4.69 -12.34
C ASP A 495 -24.27 -3.36 -11.59
N ALA A 496 -25.29 -2.58 -11.93
CA ALA A 496 -25.60 -1.33 -11.26
C ALA A 496 -26.34 -1.51 -9.92
N ARG A 497 -26.71 -2.75 -9.55
CA ARG A 497 -27.30 -3.04 -8.23
C ARG A 497 -26.28 -2.80 -7.12
N PRO A 498 -26.75 -2.39 -5.93
CA PRO A 498 -25.85 -2.23 -4.80
C PRO A 498 -25.37 -3.58 -4.30
N PHE A 499 -24.07 -3.67 -3.95
CA PHE A 499 -23.55 -4.78 -3.17
C PHE A 499 -23.65 -4.48 -1.67
N GLY A 500 -23.79 -5.54 -0.87
CA GLY A 500 -23.98 -5.48 0.57
C GLY A 500 -22.68 -5.24 1.34
N LYS A 501 -22.81 -5.07 2.66
CA LYS A 501 -21.72 -4.91 3.60
C LYS A 501 -21.01 -6.25 3.86
N GLU A 502 -19.67 -6.26 3.90
CA GLU A 502 -18.83 -7.35 4.42
C GLU A 502 -18.51 -7.11 5.88
N ARG A 503 -18.50 -8.14 6.73
CA ARG A 503 -18.20 -8.05 8.16
C ARG A 503 -17.18 -9.10 8.56
N GLY A 504 -16.22 -8.72 9.40
CA GLY A 504 -15.20 -9.61 9.94
C GLY A 504 -15.10 -9.55 11.46
N VAL A 505 -14.79 -10.68 12.04
CA VAL A 505 -14.40 -10.81 13.45
C VAL A 505 -13.12 -11.61 13.50
N SER A 506 -12.11 -11.11 14.21
CA SER A 506 -10.83 -11.78 14.41
C SER A 506 -10.59 -12.03 15.89
N TYR A 507 -10.05 -13.19 16.19
CA TYR A 507 -9.54 -13.60 17.49
C TYR A 507 -8.04 -13.84 17.34
N GLU A 508 -7.26 -13.30 18.26
CA GLU A 508 -5.79 -13.40 18.24
C GLU A 508 -5.26 -13.63 19.65
N ALA A 509 -4.23 -14.46 19.75
CA ALA A 509 -3.43 -14.63 20.97
C ALA A 509 -1.96 -14.60 20.56
N GLY A 510 -1.13 -13.86 21.27
CA GLY A 510 0.28 -13.72 20.96
C GLY A 510 1.14 -13.44 22.17
N ALA A 511 2.45 -13.55 21.95
CA ALA A 511 3.46 -13.20 22.92
C ALA A 511 4.65 -12.54 22.22
N ARG A 512 5.32 -11.63 22.93
CA ARG A 512 6.56 -10.96 22.52
C ARG A 512 7.61 -11.10 23.60
N PHE A 513 8.84 -11.23 23.11
CA PHE A 513 10.04 -11.14 23.89
C PHE A 513 10.91 -9.98 23.37
N ASP A 514 11.32 -9.07 24.23
CA ASP A 514 12.12 -7.90 23.89
C ASP A 514 13.32 -7.83 24.85
N GLY A 515 14.36 -8.59 24.55
CA GLY A 515 15.62 -8.61 25.28
C GLY A 515 16.71 -7.85 24.51
N ASP A 516 17.86 -7.64 25.15
CA ASP A 516 18.97 -6.82 24.62
C ASP A 516 19.48 -7.31 23.26
N ALA A 517 19.75 -8.61 23.12
CA ALA A 517 20.29 -9.20 21.90
C ALA A 517 19.26 -9.97 21.07
N LEU A 518 18.09 -10.27 21.63
CA LEU A 518 17.07 -11.11 21.00
C LEU A 518 15.70 -10.44 21.13
N ARG A 519 15.03 -10.29 20.01
CA ARG A 519 13.62 -9.89 19.95
C ARG A 519 12.85 -10.97 19.20
N ALA A 520 11.71 -11.36 19.73
CA ALA A 520 10.88 -12.40 19.11
C ALA A 520 9.40 -12.12 19.34
N GLY A 521 8.59 -12.49 18.37
CA GLY A 521 7.13 -12.40 18.43
C GLY A 521 6.49 -13.65 17.84
N ALA A 522 5.35 -14.05 18.40
CA ALA A 522 4.50 -15.07 17.81
C ALA A 522 3.02 -14.75 18.05
N ALA A 523 2.18 -15.01 17.07
CA ALA A 523 0.74 -14.84 17.17
C ALA A 523 -0.02 -15.97 16.46
N LEU A 524 -1.08 -16.42 17.10
CA LEU A 524 -2.11 -17.31 16.54
C LEU A 524 -3.33 -16.48 16.23
N TYR A 525 -3.95 -16.66 15.07
CA TYR A 525 -5.14 -15.90 14.71
C TYR A 525 -6.19 -16.76 14.01
N ARG A 526 -7.43 -16.31 14.14
CA ARG A 526 -8.57 -16.76 13.35
C ARG A 526 -9.46 -15.57 13.02
N THR A 527 -9.74 -15.39 11.73
CA THR A 527 -10.66 -14.36 11.23
C THR A 527 -11.79 -15.02 10.45
N ASP A 528 -13.03 -14.76 10.87
CA ASP A 528 -14.25 -15.18 10.18
C ASP A 528 -14.84 -13.95 9.46
N ILE A 529 -15.05 -14.05 8.15
CA ILE A 529 -15.64 -13.00 7.32
C ILE A 529 -16.98 -13.48 6.78
N ARG A 530 -18.01 -12.66 6.92
CA ARG A 530 -19.34 -12.88 6.36
C ARG A 530 -19.61 -11.92 5.21
N ASP A 531 -20.34 -12.40 4.20
CA ASP A 531 -20.75 -11.62 3.04
C ASP A 531 -19.51 -11.02 2.31
N ALA A 532 -18.46 -11.82 2.11
CA ALA A 532 -17.20 -11.39 1.53
C ALA A 532 -17.43 -10.73 0.16
N GLN A 533 -16.90 -9.52 0.00
CA GLN A 533 -16.93 -8.75 -1.24
C GLN A 533 -15.77 -9.18 -2.12
N LEU A 534 -16.05 -9.83 -3.24
CA LEU A 534 -15.06 -10.18 -4.24
C LEU A 534 -15.42 -9.60 -5.60
N TYR A 535 -14.40 -9.45 -6.41
CA TYR A 535 -14.53 -9.08 -7.80
C TYR A 535 -14.78 -10.34 -8.61
N VAL A 536 -15.89 -10.36 -9.30
CA VAL A 536 -16.30 -11.48 -10.15
C VAL A 536 -16.31 -11.03 -11.60
N SER A 537 -15.93 -11.92 -12.49
CA SER A 537 -15.93 -11.69 -13.91
C SER A 537 -16.61 -12.88 -14.57
N ASP A 538 -17.71 -12.63 -15.24
CA ASP A 538 -18.41 -13.58 -16.08
C ASP A 538 -17.97 -13.50 -17.55
N GLN A 539 -17.38 -12.36 -17.96
CA GLN A 539 -16.84 -12.13 -19.30
C GLN A 539 -15.61 -11.22 -19.24
N ILE A 540 -14.76 -11.26 -20.25
CA ILE A 540 -13.60 -10.36 -20.36
C ILE A 540 -14.10 -8.91 -20.46
N GLY A 541 -13.65 -8.06 -19.53
CA GLY A 541 -14.01 -6.66 -19.45
C GLY A 541 -15.28 -6.35 -18.66
N TYR A 542 -16.06 -7.34 -18.27
CA TYR A 542 -17.25 -7.20 -17.44
C TYR A 542 -16.96 -7.71 -16.04
N GLN A 543 -16.54 -6.82 -15.19
CA GLN A 543 -16.16 -7.15 -13.83
C GLN A 543 -16.96 -6.29 -12.86
N HIS A 544 -17.47 -6.90 -11.78
CA HIS A 544 -18.24 -6.22 -10.75
C HIS A 544 -18.00 -6.85 -9.38
N ILE A 545 -18.34 -6.13 -8.33
CA ILE A 545 -18.26 -6.61 -6.95
C ILE A 545 -19.58 -7.27 -6.58
N GLU A 546 -19.49 -8.47 -6.01
CA GLU A 546 -20.59 -9.18 -5.38
C GLU A 546 -20.24 -9.64 -3.95
N ASN A 547 -21.27 -9.92 -3.15
CA ASN A 547 -21.13 -10.63 -1.88
C ASN A 547 -21.20 -12.13 -2.14
N VAL A 548 -20.04 -12.78 -2.21
CA VAL A 548 -19.93 -14.16 -2.70
C VAL A 548 -20.09 -15.24 -1.63
N GLY A 549 -20.15 -14.88 -0.33
CA GLY A 549 -20.31 -15.86 0.74
C GLY A 549 -19.42 -15.57 1.96
N ASN A 550 -19.05 -16.62 2.68
CA ASN A 550 -18.28 -16.49 3.91
C ASN A 550 -16.89 -17.11 3.75
N THR A 551 -15.88 -16.47 4.34
CA THR A 551 -14.51 -16.97 4.35
C THR A 551 -13.99 -17.12 5.77
N ARG A 552 -13.02 -17.99 5.96
CA ARG A 552 -12.27 -18.14 7.19
C ARG A 552 -10.79 -18.18 6.92
N SER A 553 -10.04 -17.39 7.68
CA SER A 553 -8.59 -17.41 7.73
C SER A 553 -8.14 -17.84 9.11
N THR A 554 -7.24 -18.83 9.18
CA THR A 554 -6.56 -19.27 10.41
C THR A 554 -5.08 -19.37 10.15
N GLY A 555 -4.26 -18.99 11.11
CA GLY A 555 -2.83 -19.03 10.90
C GLY A 555 -2.00 -18.76 12.15
N VAL A 556 -0.70 -18.87 11.92
CA VAL A 556 0.37 -18.56 12.87
C VAL A 556 1.32 -17.60 12.19
N GLU A 557 1.78 -16.60 12.91
CA GLU A 557 2.85 -15.71 12.50
C GLU A 557 3.94 -15.69 13.56
N PHE A 558 5.18 -15.52 13.14
CA PHE A 558 6.31 -15.33 14.03
C PHE A 558 7.33 -14.38 13.40
N ASP A 559 8.08 -13.74 14.25
CA ASP A 559 9.23 -12.90 13.91
C ASP A 559 10.33 -13.08 14.95
N LEU A 560 11.57 -13.04 14.49
CA LEU A 560 12.79 -13.16 15.29
C LEU A 560 13.84 -12.20 14.74
N SER A 561 14.47 -11.43 15.62
CA SER A 561 15.66 -10.63 15.32
C SER A 561 16.69 -10.89 16.40
N TRP A 562 17.87 -11.34 16.00
CA TRP A 562 18.93 -11.76 16.91
C TRP A 562 20.28 -11.13 16.55
N ASP A 563 20.81 -10.31 17.44
CA ASP A 563 22.15 -9.77 17.36
C ASP A 563 23.13 -10.83 17.86
N VAL A 564 23.58 -11.71 16.93
CA VAL A 564 24.45 -12.87 17.23
C VAL A 564 25.81 -12.40 17.72
N THR A 565 26.30 -11.31 17.17
CA THR A 565 27.50 -10.58 17.59
C THR A 565 27.24 -9.09 17.46
N SER A 566 28.18 -8.29 17.94
CA SER A 566 28.14 -6.83 17.71
C SER A 566 28.21 -6.44 16.23
N GLN A 567 28.50 -7.35 15.33
CA GLN A 567 28.65 -7.13 13.89
C GLN A 567 27.56 -7.79 13.04
N TRP A 568 26.83 -8.77 13.56
CA TRP A 568 25.85 -9.52 12.79
C TRP A 568 24.49 -9.59 13.47
N THR A 569 23.47 -9.17 12.72
CA THR A 569 22.06 -9.38 13.07
C THR A 569 21.45 -10.40 12.11
N LEU A 570 20.83 -11.43 12.64
CA LEU A 570 20.02 -12.40 11.92
C LEU A 570 18.54 -12.12 12.13
N GLY A 571 17.77 -12.18 11.06
CA GLY A 571 16.31 -12.08 11.10
C GLY A 571 15.66 -13.34 10.54
N LEU A 572 14.59 -13.78 11.17
CA LEU A 572 13.74 -14.87 10.67
C LEU A 572 12.29 -14.52 10.98
N ASP A 573 11.48 -14.39 9.94
CA ASP A 573 10.05 -14.15 10.08
C ASP A 573 9.25 -15.02 9.12
N GLY A 574 8.02 -15.31 9.49
CA GLY A 574 7.19 -16.14 8.65
C GLY A 574 5.75 -16.27 9.11
N PHE A 575 5.00 -16.99 8.31
CA PHE A 575 3.60 -17.30 8.59
C PHE A 575 3.19 -18.64 7.97
N LEU A 576 2.24 -19.28 8.64
CA LEU A 576 1.40 -20.35 8.08
C LEU A 576 -0.03 -19.84 8.02
N ASN A 577 -0.70 -20.02 6.89
CA ASN A 577 -2.03 -19.47 6.66
C ASN A 577 -2.92 -20.46 5.92
N HIS A 578 -4.13 -20.65 6.43
CA HIS A 578 -5.19 -21.44 5.77
C HIS A 578 -6.44 -20.59 5.65
N THR A 579 -6.69 -20.08 4.43
CA THR A 579 -7.85 -19.23 4.12
C THR A 579 -8.70 -19.88 3.06
N THR A 580 -9.98 -20.14 3.38
CA THR A 580 -10.94 -20.86 2.51
C THR A 580 -12.31 -20.22 2.52
N PHE A 581 -13.07 -20.46 1.46
CA PHE A 581 -14.52 -20.22 1.45
C PHE A 581 -15.22 -21.26 2.31
N ARG A 582 -15.98 -20.79 3.30
CA ARG A 582 -16.81 -21.66 4.17
C ARG A 582 -18.18 -21.90 3.55
N SER A 583 -18.67 -20.95 2.81
CA SER A 583 -19.83 -21.04 1.93
C SER A 583 -19.63 -20.08 0.77
N PHE A 584 -20.02 -20.51 -0.41
CA PHE A 584 -19.98 -19.71 -1.62
C PHE A 584 -21.40 -19.63 -2.22
N ASN A 585 -21.96 -18.41 -2.25
CA ASN A 585 -23.38 -18.21 -2.55
C ASN A 585 -23.67 -17.88 -4.03
N SER A 586 -22.64 -17.59 -4.84
CA SER A 586 -22.79 -17.22 -6.24
C SER A 586 -22.54 -18.44 -7.14
N SER A 587 -23.54 -19.31 -7.25
CA SER A 587 -23.47 -20.51 -8.10
C SER A 587 -23.30 -20.20 -9.59
N ALA A 588 -23.72 -19.02 -10.04
CA ALA A 588 -23.52 -18.55 -11.41
C ALA A 588 -22.05 -18.27 -11.72
N VAL A 589 -21.26 -17.86 -10.71
CA VAL A 589 -19.84 -17.54 -10.83
C VAL A 589 -18.98 -18.79 -10.65
N CYS A 590 -19.28 -19.60 -9.64
CA CYS A 590 -18.52 -20.81 -9.33
C CYS A 590 -19.37 -21.85 -8.59
N PRO A 591 -19.98 -22.80 -9.27
CA PRO A 591 -20.65 -23.90 -8.60
C PRO A 591 -19.63 -24.79 -7.89
N GLY A 592 -19.83 -25.04 -6.59
CA GLY A 592 -19.00 -25.95 -5.81
C GLY A 592 -17.67 -25.36 -5.31
N CYS A 593 -17.56 -24.05 -5.17
CA CYS A 593 -16.37 -23.39 -4.63
C CYS A 593 -16.25 -23.42 -3.09
N ASP A 594 -17.18 -24.08 -2.39
CA ASP A 594 -17.04 -24.34 -0.95
C ASP A 594 -15.75 -25.11 -0.67
N GLY A 595 -14.97 -24.64 0.30
CA GLY A 595 -13.67 -25.22 0.66
C GLY A 595 -12.50 -24.75 -0.21
N ASN A 596 -12.73 -24.11 -1.34
CA ASN A 596 -11.66 -23.53 -2.15
C ASN A 596 -10.88 -22.47 -1.38
N ARG A 597 -9.61 -22.35 -1.72
CA ARG A 597 -8.74 -21.32 -1.14
C ARG A 597 -9.12 -19.93 -1.71
N VAL A 598 -9.08 -18.94 -0.84
CA VAL A 598 -9.27 -17.54 -1.25
C VAL A 598 -8.08 -17.13 -2.14
N PRO A 599 -8.32 -16.49 -3.28
CA PRO A 599 -7.27 -16.03 -4.19
C PRO A 599 -6.25 -15.09 -3.50
N PHE A 600 -5.02 -15.06 -4.04
CA PHE A 600 -3.90 -14.23 -3.53
C PHE A 600 -3.52 -14.49 -2.06
N SER A 601 -3.79 -15.70 -1.58
CA SER A 601 -3.54 -16.11 -0.20
C SER A 601 -2.56 -17.30 -0.17
N PRO A 602 -1.23 -17.06 -0.14
CA PRO A 602 -0.26 -18.13 -0.04
C PRO A 602 -0.40 -18.86 1.30
N GLY A 603 -0.18 -20.20 1.27
CA GLY A 603 -0.35 -21.04 2.45
C GLY A 603 0.74 -20.83 3.50
N TYR A 604 1.89 -20.30 3.11
CA TYR A 604 2.99 -19.96 4.00
C TYR A 604 3.92 -18.94 3.35
N GLY A 605 4.69 -18.27 4.18
CA GLY A 605 5.82 -17.46 3.79
C GLY A 605 6.91 -17.53 4.83
N LEU A 606 8.17 -17.44 4.39
CA LEU A 606 9.35 -17.44 5.26
C LEU A 606 10.35 -16.44 4.70
N ASN A 607 10.84 -15.53 5.53
CA ASN A 607 11.92 -14.63 5.22
C ASN A 607 13.06 -14.90 6.21
N ALA A 608 14.25 -15.10 5.69
CA ALA A 608 15.48 -15.16 6.47
C ALA A 608 16.39 -14.02 6.02
N SER A 609 16.98 -13.29 6.94
CA SER A 609 17.91 -12.21 6.66
C SER A 609 19.17 -12.30 7.50
N ALA A 610 20.29 -11.88 6.91
CA ALA A 610 21.54 -11.67 7.61
C ALA A 610 22.07 -10.28 7.24
N ARG A 611 22.33 -9.45 8.23
CA ARG A 611 22.89 -8.11 8.08
C ARG A 611 24.17 -7.97 8.89
N GLY A 612 25.23 -7.50 8.22
CA GLY A 612 26.52 -7.28 8.86
C GLY A 612 26.90 -5.81 8.84
N HIS A 613 27.81 -5.41 9.72
CA HIS A 613 28.47 -4.11 9.68
C HIS A 613 29.90 -4.25 10.17
N PHE A 614 30.83 -3.72 9.37
CA PHE A 614 32.27 -3.88 9.58
C PHE A 614 32.96 -2.54 9.33
N ASP A 615 33.93 -2.20 10.16
CA ASP A 615 34.75 -0.99 10.03
C ASP A 615 36.23 -1.37 9.71
N PRO A 616 36.56 -1.73 8.43
CA PRO A 616 37.91 -2.16 8.06
C PRO A 616 38.94 -1.02 7.91
N GLY A 617 38.61 0.20 8.31
CA GLY A 617 39.50 1.39 8.21
C GLY A 617 39.34 2.17 6.90
N VAL A 618 38.61 1.65 5.93
CA VAL A 618 38.31 2.31 4.63
C VAL A 618 36.83 2.76 4.56
N GLY A 619 36.21 2.99 5.68
CA GLY A 619 34.79 3.26 5.85
C GLY A 619 34.03 2.00 6.31
N ARG A 620 32.73 2.17 6.62
CA ARG A 620 31.87 1.08 7.10
C ARG A 620 31.29 0.29 5.95
N LEU A 621 31.44 -1.04 6.00
CA LEU A 621 30.81 -1.99 5.06
C LEU A 621 29.62 -2.68 5.72
N SER A 622 28.47 -2.65 5.06
CA SER A 622 27.23 -3.28 5.55
C SER A 622 26.65 -4.24 4.49
N PRO A 623 27.09 -5.52 4.48
CA PRO A 623 26.49 -6.54 3.64
C PRO A 623 25.10 -6.95 4.18
N ALA A 624 24.16 -7.25 3.27
CA ALA A 624 22.87 -7.82 3.61
C ALA A 624 22.47 -8.91 2.63
N LEU A 625 21.89 -9.98 3.17
CA LEU A 625 21.28 -11.07 2.44
C LEU A 625 19.84 -11.21 2.91
N ILE A 626 18.89 -11.31 1.97
CA ILE A 626 17.50 -11.60 2.26
C ILE A 626 17.07 -12.78 1.39
N VAL A 627 16.56 -13.83 2.01
CA VAL A 627 16.00 -15.02 1.33
C VAL A 627 14.53 -15.10 1.67
N ARG A 628 13.68 -15.02 0.65
CA ARG A 628 12.21 -15.09 0.79
C ARG A 628 11.66 -16.32 0.13
N ARG A 629 10.93 -17.16 0.87
CA ARG A 629 10.17 -18.29 0.35
C ARG A 629 8.68 -17.98 0.43
N VAL A 630 7.98 -18.00 -0.70
CA VAL A 630 6.54 -17.78 -0.78
C VAL A 630 5.89 -19.10 -1.21
N GLY A 631 4.86 -19.52 -0.47
CA GLY A 631 4.09 -20.73 -0.73
C GLY A 631 3.24 -20.61 -2.00
N ALA A 632 2.68 -21.73 -2.43
CA ALA A 632 1.75 -21.76 -3.54
C ALA A 632 0.47 -20.98 -3.22
N GLN A 633 -0.09 -20.33 -4.25
CA GLN A 633 -1.35 -19.59 -4.18
C GLN A 633 -2.15 -19.72 -5.47
N PHE A 634 -3.43 -19.36 -5.41
CA PHE A 634 -4.31 -19.31 -6.56
C PHE A 634 -4.67 -17.86 -6.90
N PHE A 635 -5.00 -17.60 -8.16
CA PHE A 635 -5.38 -16.26 -8.61
C PHE A 635 -6.90 -16.13 -8.87
N ASP A 636 -7.61 -17.25 -8.95
CA ASP A 636 -9.02 -17.33 -9.23
C ASP A 636 -9.81 -18.08 -8.15
N ILE A 637 -11.11 -17.84 -8.09
CA ILE A 637 -12.04 -18.44 -7.12
C ILE A 637 -12.14 -19.96 -7.33
N GLY A 638 -12.08 -20.41 -8.58
CA GLY A 638 -12.13 -21.83 -8.95
C GLY A 638 -10.89 -22.64 -8.60
N ASN A 639 -9.82 -21.99 -8.16
CA ASN A 639 -8.51 -22.57 -7.88
C ASN A 639 -7.89 -23.29 -9.09
N SER A 640 -8.16 -22.79 -10.30
CA SER A 640 -7.61 -23.31 -11.55
C SER A 640 -6.28 -22.67 -11.93
N LEU A 641 -6.09 -21.38 -11.62
CA LEU A 641 -4.90 -20.61 -11.95
C LEU A 641 -3.96 -20.57 -10.75
N ARG A 642 -2.96 -21.46 -10.76
CA ARG A 642 -2.04 -21.65 -9.65
C ARG A 642 -0.65 -21.09 -9.93
N GLN A 643 -0.07 -20.40 -8.96
CA GLN A 643 1.35 -20.13 -8.83
C GLN A 643 1.96 -21.11 -7.83
N ASP A 644 2.96 -21.87 -8.28
CA ASP A 644 3.73 -22.74 -7.40
C ASP A 644 4.63 -21.93 -6.46
N ALA A 645 5.02 -22.55 -5.37
CA ALA A 645 5.94 -21.94 -4.42
C ALA A 645 7.27 -21.54 -5.07
N TYR A 646 7.82 -20.39 -4.69
CA TYR A 646 9.06 -19.86 -5.22
C TYR A 646 9.94 -19.25 -4.14
N THR A 647 11.23 -19.14 -4.45
CA THR A 647 12.24 -18.52 -3.57
C THR A 647 12.88 -17.34 -4.31
N LEU A 648 13.08 -16.25 -3.60
CA LEU A 648 13.80 -15.07 -4.04
C LEU A 648 15.00 -14.86 -3.13
N VAL A 649 16.10 -14.40 -3.72
CA VAL A 649 17.34 -14.09 -3.00
C VAL A 649 17.76 -12.67 -3.41
N ASP A 650 17.88 -11.79 -2.43
CA ASP A 650 18.32 -10.42 -2.60
C ASP A 650 19.64 -10.22 -1.85
N LEU A 651 20.60 -9.57 -2.49
CA LEU A 651 21.92 -9.25 -1.93
C LEU A 651 22.16 -7.75 -2.04
N SER A 652 22.74 -7.15 -1.00
CA SER A 652 23.25 -5.79 -1.08
C SER A 652 24.54 -5.62 -0.28
N LEU A 653 25.36 -4.66 -0.70
CA LEU A 653 26.54 -4.21 0.00
C LEU A 653 26.52 -2.69 0.04
N ALA A 654 26.26 -2.12 1.20
CA ALA A 654 26.41 -0.69 1.42
C ALA A 654 27.82 -0.40 1.93
N TRP A 655 28.46 0.60 1.34
CA TRP A 655 29.77 1.10 1.72
C TRP A 655 29.67 2.57 2.10
N ARG A 656 29.69 2.86 3.40
CA ARG A 656 29.75 4.22 3.91
C ARG A 656 31.20 4.71 3.90
N ILE A 657 31.56 5.34 2.79
CA ILE A 657 32.90 5.82 2.47
C ILE A 657 33.32 6.95 3.41
N ARG A 658 32.37 7.80 3.75
CA ARG A 658 32.46 8.90 4.74
C ARG A 658 31.15 8.97 5.53
N PRO A 659 31.11 9.64 6.68
CA PRO A 659 29.86 9.78 7.45
C PRO A 659 28.67 10.26 6.60
N GLN A 660 28.95 11.10 5.60
CA GLN A 660 27.95 11.72 4.72
C GLN A 660 27.70 10.97 3.43
N VAL A 661 28.56 10.03 3.01
CA VAL A 661 28.49 9.41 1.67
C VAL A 661 28.43 7.90 1.78
N GLU A 662 27.39 7.31 1.25
CA GLU A 662 27.20 5.87 1.18
C GLU A 662 26.93 5.43 -0.28
N ALA A 663 27.62 4.39 -0.72
CA ALA A 663 27.37 3.72 -2.00
C ALA A 663 26.81 2.32 -1.72
N THR A 664 25.69 1.96 -2.36
CA THR A 664 25.05 0.66 -2.19
C THR A 664 24.94 -0.06 -3.53
N LEU A 665 25.68 -1.16 -3.67
CA LEU A 665 25.50 -2.12 -4.76
C LEU A 665 24.48 -3.16 -4.35
N TYR A 666 23.50 -3.46 -5.22
CA TYR A 666 22.48 -4.45 -4.92
C TYR A 666 22.08 -5.32 -6.10
N VAL A 667 21.62 -6.52 -5.78
CA VAL A 667 21.04 -7.47 -6.72
C VAL A 667 19.74 -8.01 -6.11
N ASN A 668 18.62 -7.61 -6.66
CA ASN A 668 17.31 -8.15 -6.29
C ASN A 668 16.98 -9.34 -7.19
N ASN A 669 16.40 -10.41 -6.62
CA ASN A 669 16.09 -11.66 -7.31
C ASN A 669 17.33 -12.24 -8.03
N LEU A 670 18.38 -12.50 -7.27
CA LEU A 670 19.68 -12.98 -7.76
C LEU A 670 19.55 -14.19 -8.72
N THR A 671 18.63 -15.10 -8.42
CA THR A 671 18.39 -16.33 -9.20
C THR A 671 17.59 -16.13 -10.47
N ASP A 672 17.19 -14.89 -10.79
CA ASP A 672 16.32 -14.51 -11.92
C ASP A 672 15.02 -15.34 -11.98
N ARG A 673 14.44 -15.63 -10.81
CA ARG A 673 13.21 -16.41 -10.74
C ARG A 673 12.04 -15.66 -11.36
N ARG A 674 11.39 -16.28 -12.35
CA ARG A 674 10.16 -15.79 -12.97
C ARG A 674 8.98 -16.41 -12.25
N TYR A 675 8.07 -15.59 -11.75
CA TYR A 675 6.83 -16.04 -11.11
C TYR A 675 5.69 -15.13 -11.50
N ARG A 676 4.49 -15.68 -11.51
CA ARG A 676 3.28 -14.92 -11.81
C ARG A 676 2.90 -14.08 -10.59
N THR A 677 2.68 -12.80 -10.81
CA THR A 677 2.23 -11.85 -9.77
C THR A 677 0.72 -11.68 -9.79
N TYR A 678 0.10 -11.95 -10.94
CA TYR A 678 -1.33 -11.88 -11.18
C TYR A 678 -1.70 -12.81 -12.34
N ALA A 679 -2.91 -13.37 -12.33
CA ALA A 679 -3.45 -14.11 -13.46
C ALA A 679 -4.98 -14.09 -13.46
N PHE A 680 -5.56 -14.28 -14.62
CA PHE A 680 -7.00 -14.40 -14.82
C PHE A 680 -7.34 -15.29 -16.05
N GLY A 681 -8.54 -15.85 -16.03
CA GLY A 681 -9.06 -16.65 -17.14
C GLY A 681 -9.66 -15.77 -18.23
N GLY A 682 -9.32 -16.02 -19.48
CA GLY A 682 -9.86 -15.37 -20.66
C GLY A 682 -10.99 -16.16 -21.35
N GLY A 683 -11.59 -17.13 -20.67
CA GLY A 683 -12.60 -18.02 -21.27
C GLY A 683 -12.03 -18.84 -22.43
N ALA A 684 -12.71 -18.86 -23.57
CA ALA A 684 -12.27 -19.55 -24.77
C ALA A 684 -10.94 -19.05 -25.37
N ARG A 685 -10.44 -17.89 -24.90
CA ARG A 685 -9.16 -17.28 -25.34
C ARG A 685 -7.96 -17.72 -24.50
N GLY A 686 -8.12 -18.67 -23.57
CA GLY A 686 -7.07 -19.12 -22.66
C GLY A 686 -6.96 -18.27 -21.41
N SER A 687 -5.86 -18.44 -20.69
CA SER A 687 -5.57 -17.71 -19.45
C SER A 687 -4.32 -16.85 -19.63
N TYR A 688 -4.29 -15.74 -18.92
CA TYR A 688 -3.23 -14.74 -18.98
C TYR A 688 -2.61 -14.49 -17.65
N ALA A 689 -1.34 -14.10 -17.63
CA ALA A 689 -0.61 -13.78 -16.42
C ALA A 689 0.23 -12.52 -16.58
N GLN A 690 0.43 -11.82 -15.48
CA GLN A 690 1.51 -10.87 -15.30
C GLN A 690 2.65 -11.55 -14.54
N VAL A 691 3.88 -11.24 -14.92
CA VAL A 691 5.08 -11.91 -14.43
C VAL A 691 6.04 -10.87 -13.84
N ASP A 692 6.68 -11.24 -12.73
CA ASP A 692 7.75 -10.44 -12.12
C ASP A 692 8.84 -10.08 -13.15
N PRO A 693 9.38 -8.86 -13.15
CA PRO A 693 10.40 -8.43 -14.09
C PRO A 693 11.74 -9.19 -13.97
N GLY A 694 11.93 -9.99 -12.91
CA GLY A 694 13.12 -10.80 -12.68
C GLY A 694 14.26 -10.04 -12.02
N ARG A 695 15.50 -10.52 -12.24
CA ARG A 695 16.69 -9.96 -11.62
C ARG A 695 16.89 -8.48 -11.99
N THR A 696 17.19 -7.69 -10.95
CA THR A 696 17.57 -6.29 -11.08
C THR A 696 18.89 -6.07 -10.36
N VAL A 697 19.88 -5.51 -11.06
CA VAL A 697 21.17 -5.09 -10.51
C VAL A 697 21.20 -3.57 -10.51
N GLY A 698 21.68 -2.95 -9.44
CA GLY A 698 21.75 -1.50 -9.37
C GLY A 698 22.79 -1.00 -8.39
N LEU A 699 23.09 0.29 -8.53
CA LEU A 699 23.99 1.06 -7.68
C LEU A 699 23.29 2.35 -7.27
N ASN A 700 23.23 2.60 -5.97
CA ASN A 700 22.76 3.86 -5.39
C ASN A 700 23.93 4.58 -4.69
N VAL A 701 23.96 5.89 -4.81
CA VAL A 701 24.88 6.75 -4.03
C VAL A 701 24.02 7.72 -3.24
N ALA A 702 24.15 7.70 -1.93
CA ALA A 702 23.43 8.55 -1.01
C ALA A 702 24.38 9.55 -0.36
N PHE A 703 23.92 10.77 -0.19
CA PHE A 703 24.55 11.83 0.59
C PHE A 703 23.57 12.23 1.71
N GLU A 704 24.10 12.37 2.92
CA GLU A 704 23.34 12.80 4.11
C GLU A 704 24.16 13.82 4.91
N TYR A 705 23.51 14.94 5.25
CA TYR A 705 24.07 16.01 6.08
C TYR A 705 23.16 16.31 7.26
#